data_6be148c539f5535231792fe3b2bfd19d
#
_entry.id   6be148c539f5535231792fe3b2bfd19d
#
_cell.length_a   1.000
_cell.length_b   1.000
_cell.length_c   1.000
_cell.angle_alpha   90.00
_cell.angle_beta   90.00
_cell.angle_gamma   90.00
#
_symmetry.space_group_name_H-M   'P 1'
#
loop_
_entity.id
_entity.type
_entity.pdbx_description
1 polymer ?
#
loop_
_entity_poly.entity_id
_entity_poly.type
_entity_poly.pdbx_seq_one_letter_code
_entity_poly.pdbx_strand_id
1 'polypeptide(L)'
;MKNISLILLLCVQSLWVQAQTLELKQWRMMSSLDVKDTEAQVSAPSYEAGQWQAVTVPTTVLNAMVKNGIYPDPRFGLNNYQIPDVSDEFNKRMDLVKYNHRKDGRNPWQDSYWYRTEVKLPKTYKGKKVWLTLHGINYRADVWVNGHLVANKDTLVGMFRRFKLDITNYAKPGATNCVAVKIYQVDHPGVPTPGTQLKVFGPVRGHSYDLFKDETLKISGGWDCAPVVRDRNMGIYQKVTIEATDKMILEHPFVTTTLPKKDTSVADVKVQMEVCNTSNQKLNGKVQAMITLVNDVKFPTYTKHMDGFLKPIKLTKQVSLEAGERKMVEFTSADFPTLLIKKPYLWYPNGYGEQYLHHIKLSCLLGNGVSDSKEFDFGIREVTTDLHQIGDDYGRVFYVNGKRVFCKGGWIQPDILLEETEKRIYDEARLMAEANMNIIGSEDMPSPSDEWLESFDKYGLMWWHVFYQCFRMTPGTETEHNPANHDLAVTSVEDMMLRYRNHPSIIAWVGCNEVLMDESLYRATKAKVKSLDTSRIYIPTTSYNWDVDELTPYLKEDLPTGTTDDGAPDYNWAPSDYFFHKVDEVHLQMFRNELGMPSVPVYNSVRKFIPTAESTANVNSPIFPLDSIWAEHGAWDVSNYCYRSYDNAIRTMFGDPKTAKDYCDFGQFLSADGYRAMFEAANHRMWDITSGVMIWKVNSCWPDVCWQVYDWFLTPNASYYFSKKAMEPVHIQLNADDFKVTVVNASHQALEGVTVTAKVINNDMSVAWEHTSQLSVGADCYKPVVTVPQNGTYTYNYFVKLELRDKSGNLLSDNLYWYYSQHMDFFWFSTMEKPALTTSYEVVKDDREYEVTVRLKNESKRLSFFNRMALTDAQGEEINPVFWSDNYISLFPGEEKEVKARVAVSDAGGVTPKFVIAH
;
A
#
# COMPACT_ATOMS: atom_id res chain seq x y z
N MET A 1 57.44 -1.61 39.09
CA MET A 1 56.53 -0.62 39.63
C MET A 1 56.25 0.40 38.49
N LYS A 2 55.16 0.21 37.80
CA LYS A 2 54.68 1.15 36.79
C LYS A 2 53.26 1.52 37.16
N ASN A 3 53.07 2.81 37.44
CA ASN A 3 51.80 3.41 37.74
C ASN A 3 50.87 3.38 36.52
N ILE A 4 49.73 2.75 36.66
CA ILE A 4 48.62 2.83 35.69
C ILE A 4 47.67 3.89 36.27
N SER A 5 47.62 5.04 35.64
CA SER A 5 46.64 6.09 35.92
C SER A 5 45.33 5.70 35.23
N LEU A 6 44.32 5.39 36.02
CA LEU A 6 42.97 5.14 35.60
C LEU A 6 42.26 6.48 35.34
N ILE A 7 42.10 6.87 34.08
CA ILE A 7 41.29 8.03 33.71
C ILE A 7 39.82 7.56 33.71
N LEU A 8 39.09 7.94 34.75
CA LEU A 8 37.64 7.83 34.80
C LEU A 8 37.02 8.83 33.82
N LEU A 9 36.57 8.38 32.68
CA LEU A 9 35.72 9.15 31.77
C LEU A 9 34.33 9.22 32.41
N LEU A 10 34.02 10.29 33.10
CA LEU A 10 32.68 10.64 33.52
C LEU A 10 31.86 10.98 32.24
N CYS A 11 31.19 10.01 31.66
CA CYS A 11 30.08 10.25 30.75
C CYS A 11 28.95 10.88 31.55
N VAL A 12 28.83 12.19 31.50
CA VAL A 12 27.62 12.91 31.87
C VAL A 12 26.59 12.55 30.83
N GLN A 13 25.87 11.46 31.02
CA GLN A 13 24.60 11.25 30.35
C GLN A 13 23.65 12.31 30.90
N SER A 14 23.52 13.40 30.15
CA SER A 14 22.36 14.28 30.30
C SER A 14 21.12 13.43 30.05
N LEU A 15 20.45 13.04 31.10
CA LEU A 15 19.10 12.47 31.05
C LEU A 15 18.16 13.53 30.45
N TRP A 16 18.07 13.52 29.12
CA TRP A 16 16.99 14.19 28.42
C TRP A 16 15.72 13.45 28.78
N VAL A 17 14.92 14.01 29.67
CA VAL A 17 13.56 13.50 29.92
C VAL A 17 12.75 13.81 28.67
N GLN A 18 12.71 12.86 27.79
CA GLN A 18 11.76 12.84 26.68
C GLN A 18 10.35 12.88 27.26
N ALA A 19 9.45 13.68 26.72
CA ALA A 19 8.04 13.60 27.10
C ALA A 19 7.57 12.18 26.79
N GLN A 20 7.30 11.40 27.82
CA GLN A 20 6.92 10.01 27.65
C GLN A 20 5.51 9.97 27.09
N THR A 21 5.39 9.66 25.82
CA THR A 21 4.10 9.36 25.18
C THR A 21 3.64 7.98 25.64
N LEU A 22 2.40 7.91 26.11
CA LEU A 22 1.75 6.66 26.55
C LEU A 22 0.75 6.24 25.47
N GLU A 23 0.92 5.08 24.89
CA GLU A 23 -0.06 4.47 24.00
C GLU A 23 -1.06 3.63 24.79
N LEU A 24 -2.35 3.86 24.57
CA LEU A 24 -3.44 3.18 25.28
C LEU A 24 -3.91 1.97 24.45
N LYS A 25 -3.35 0.79 24.71
CA LYS A 25 -3.63 -0.44 23.93
C LYS A 25 -4.77 -1.29 24.48
N GLN A 26 -4.87 -1.41 25.81
CA GLN A 26 -5.82 -2.33 26.45
C GLN A 26 -7.09 -1.58 26.85
N TRP A 27 -8.22 -2.02 26.31
CA TRP A 27 -9.52 -1.41 26.51
C TRP A 27 -10.58 -2.43 26.87
N ARG A 28 -11.72 -1.92 27.31
CA ARG A 28 -12.96 -2.66 27.48
C ARG A 28 -14.02 -2.04 26.58
N MET A 29 -14.80 -2.87 25.90
CA MET A 29 -15.83 -2.44 24.95
C MET A 29 -17.21 -3.00 25.33
N MET A 30 -18.26 -2.20 25.19
CA MET A 30 -19.65 -2.59 25.42
C MET A 30 -20.60 -1.75 24.56
N SER A 31 -21.67 -2.36 24.05
CA SER A 31 -22.78 -1.63 23.44
C SER A 31 -23.41 -0.67 24.46
N SER A 32 -23.69 0.55 24.05
CA SER A 32 -24.40 1.51 24.93
C SER A 32 -25.80 1.05 25.31
N LEU A 33 -26.41 0.16 24.54
CA LEU A 33 -27.70 -0.45 24.87
C LEU A 33 -27.67 -1.31 26.14
N ASP A 34 -26.50 -1.85 26.47
CA ASP A 34 -26.32 -2.75 27.62
C ASP A 34 -25.78 -2.01 28.84
N VAL A 35 -25.53 -0.70 28.72
CA VAL A 35 -25.05 0.17 29.79
C VAL A 35 -26.20 1.03 30.33
N LYS A 36 -26.57 0.81 31.62
CA LYS A 36 -27.66 1.55 32.24
C LYS A 36 -27.19 2.77 33.03
N ASP A 37 -25.90 2.80 33.33
CA ASP A 37 -25.29 3.85 34.11
C ASP A 37 -25.09 5.12 33.30
N THR A 38 -24.99 6.26 33.96
CA THR A 38 -24.72 7.54 33.27
C THR A 38 -23.30 7.57 32.70
N GLU A 39 -23.11 8.35 31.68
CA GLU A 39 -21.82 8.54 31.02
C GLU A 39 -20.72 8.96 32.02
N ALA A 40 -21.07 9.83 32.99
CA ALA A 40 -20.14 10.26 34.04
C ALA A 40 -19.74 9.11 34.95
N GLN A 41 -20.67 8.18 35.27
CA GLN A 41 -20.36 6.98 36.06
C GLN A 41 -19.48 6.01 35.25
N VAL A 42 -19.86 5.74 34.02
CA VAL A 42 -19.12 4.83 33.11
C VAL A 42 -17.68 5.29 32.92
N SER A 43 -17.45 6.57 32.85
CA SER A 43 -16.13 7.17 32.62
C SER A 43 -15.34 7.48 33.91
N ALA A 44 -15.85 7.10 35.05
CA ALA A 44 -15.14 7.25 36.34
C ALA A 44 -14.15 6.09 36.58
N PRO A 45 -12.97 6.34 37.19
CA PRO A 45 -11.98 5.30 37.49
C PRO A 45 -12.47 4.15 38.41
N SER A 46 -13.54 4.39 39.16
CA SER A 46 -14.14 3.41 40.06
C SER A 46 -15.21 2.54 39.40
N TYR A 47 -15.49 2.73 38.14
CA TYR A 47 -16.54 1.97 37.47
C TYR A 47 -16.09 0.52 37.16
N GLU A 48 -16.91 -0.43 37.54
CA GLU A 48 -16.63 -1.86 37.34
C GLU A 48 -17.06 -2.33 35.95
N ALA A 49 -16.13 -2.32 35.01
CA ALA A 49 -16.34 -2.80 33.65
C ALA A 49 -15.97 -4.29 33.46
N GLY A 50 -16.05 -5.11 34.51
CA GLY A 50 -15.58 -6.51 34.48
C GLY A 50 -16.28 -7.39 33.44
N GLN A 51 -17.55 -7.12 33.13
CA GLN A 51 -18.34 -7.86 32.14
C GLN A 51 -18.16 -7.36 30.71
N TRP A 52 -17.45 -6.25 30.50
CA TRP A 52 -17.19 -5.70 29.17
C TRP A 52 -16.16 -6.54 28.45
N GLN A 53 -16.28 -6.61 27.13
CA GLN A 53 -15.34 -7.34 26.29
C GLN A 53 -13.95 -6.71 26.38
N ALA A 54 -12.93 -7.53 26.56
CA ALA A 54 -11.55 -7.08 26.46
C ALA A 54 -11.19 -6.88 25.00
N VAL A 55 -10.62 -5.73 24.66
CA VAL A 55 -10.22 -5.39 23.29
C VAL A 55 -8.86 -4.70 23.26
N THR A 56 -8.15 -4.87 22.17
CA THR A 56 -6.89 -4.15 21.92
C THR A 56 -7.13 -3.11 20.84
N VAL A 57 -6.90 -1.85 21.13
CA VAL A 57 -6.97 -0.74 20.17
C VAL A 57 -5.59 -0.59 19.51
N PRO A 58 -5.50 -0.43 18.17
CA PRO A 58 -6.60 -0.17 17.21
C PRO A 58 -7.53 -1.36 16.95
N THR A 59 -8.84 -1.10 16.87
CA THR A 59 -9.83 -2.07 16.41
C THR A 59 -11.18 -1.42 16.11
N THR A 60 -11.92 -1.97 15.13
CA THR A 60 -13.33 -1.66 14.92
C THR A 60 -14.21 -2.52 15.81
N VAL A 61 -15.50 -2.18 15.92
CA VAL A 61 -16.45 -2.94 16.75
C VAL A 61 -16.61 -4.36 16.20
N LEU A 62 -16.81 -4.51 14.90
CA LEU A 62 -16.93 -5.83 14.28
C LEU A 62 -15.65 -6.66 14.45
N ASN A 63 -14.47 -6.08 14.18
CA ASN A 63 -13.20 -6.78 14.38
C ASN A 63 -13.03 -7.26 15.82
N ALA A 64 -13.36 -6.41 16.80
CA ALA A 64 -13.34 -6.80 18.21
C ALA A 64 -14.30 -7.96 18.54
N MET A 65 -15.49 -7.95 17.96
CA MET A 65 -16.48 -9.03 18.14
C MET A 65 -16.02 -10.34 17.46
N VAL A 66 -15.40 -10.27 16.31
CA VAL A 66 -14.80 -11.44 15.65
C VAL A 66 -13.69 -12.03 16.52
N LYS A 67 -12.77 -11.21 17.02
CA LYS A 67 -11.69 -11.66 17.90
C LYS A 67 -12.18 -12.26 19.22
N ASN A 68 -13.32 -11.81 19.72
CA ASN A 68 -13.96 -12.35 20.90
C ASN A 68 -14.92 -13.54 20.61
N GLY A 69 -14.99 -14.01 19.36
CA GLY A 69 -15.79 -15.18 18.98
C GLY A 69 -17.31 -14.97 18.98
N ILE A 70 -17.79 -13.72 18.95
CA ILE A 70 -19.22 -13.38 18.88
C ILE A 70 -19.74 -13.59 17.48
N TYR A 71 -18.99 -13.16 16.49
CA TYR A 71 -19.24 -13.41 15.08
C TYR A 71 -18.11 -14.22 14.46
N PRO A 72 -18.39 -15.03 13.43
CA PRO A 72 -17.35 -15.67 12.66
C PRO A 72 -16.57 -14.60 11.87
N ASP A 73 -15.32 -14.92 11.50
CA ASP A 73 -14.51 -14.04 10.68
C ASP A 73 -15.11 -13.90 9.28
N PRO A 74 -15.55 -12.70 8.86
CA PRO A 74 -16.20 -12.48 7.57
C PRO A 74 -15.33 -12.79 6.37
N ARG A 75 -14.00 -12.88 6.56
CA ARG A 75 -13.02 -13.13 5.51
C ARG A 75 -12.99 -14.57 5.00
N PHE A 76 -13.74 -15.50 5.56
CA PHE A 76 -13.70 -16.93 5.21
C PHE A 76 -15.06 -17.46 4.79
N GLY A 77 -15.10 -18.17 3.67
CA GLY A 77 -16.30 -18.84 3.16
C GLY A 77 -17.49 -17.89 3.01
N LEU A 78 -18.63 -18.27 3.56
CA LEU A 78 -19.84 -17.44 3.58
C LEU A 78 -20.09 -16.82 4.96
N ASN A 79 -19.08 -16.64 5.77
CA ASN A 79 -19.24 -16.14 7.13
C ASN A 79 -19.84 -14.74 7.19
N ASN A 80 -19.56 -13.89 6.18
CA ASN A 80 -20.15 -12.55 6.10
C ASN A 80 -21.68 -12.56 6.08
N TYR A 81 -22.31 -13.66 5.57
CA TYR A 81 -23.76 -13.88 5.61
C TYR A 81 -24.28 -14.36 6.98
N GLN A 82 -23.42 -14.52 7.97
CA GLN A 82 -23.80 -14.84 9.33
C GLN A 82 -23.66 -13.63 10.27
N ILE A 83 -23.52 -12.45 9.70
CA ILE A 83 -23.36 -11.18 10.43
C ILE A 83 -24.48 -10.24 9.96
N PRO A 84 -25.33 -9.72 10.87
CA PRO A 84 -26.31 -8.71 10.49
C PRO A 84 -25.63 -7.46 9.93
N ASP A 85 -26.26 -6.80 8.98
CA ASP A 85 -25.84 -5.50 8.48
C ASP A 85 -26.43 -4.37 9.32
N VAL A 86 -25.86 -3.18 9.26
CA VAL A 86 -26.42 -1.99 9.91
C VAL A 86 -27.81 -1.63 9.35
N SER A 87 -28.11 -2.03 8.12
CA SER A 87 -29.41 -1.85 7.49
C SER A 87 -30.40 -2.98 7.85
N ASP A 88 -31.45 -2.67 8.60
CA ASP A 88 -32.53 -3.61 8.91
C ASP A 88 -33.30 -4.08 7.65
N GLU A 89 -33.39 -3.23 6.64
CA GLU A 89 -34.00 -3.59 5.36
C GLU A 89 -33.21 -4.69 4.67
N PHE A 90 -31.88 -4.54 4.61
CA PHE A 90 -31.01 -5.57 4.05
C PHE A 90 -31.06 -6.86 4.86
N ASN A 91 -31.04 -6.78 6.19
CA ASN A 91 -31.11 -7.93 7.08
C ASN A 91 -32.38 -8.78 6.82
N LYS A 92 -33.51 -8.13 6.58
CA LYS A 92 -34.77 -8.83 6.23
C LYS A 92 -34.70 -9.48 4.86
N ARG A 93 -34.15 -8.80 3.85
CA ARG A 93 -34.02 -9.33 2.49
C ARG A 93 -33.15 -10.59 2.43
N MET A 94 -32.09 -10.64 3.24
CA MET A 94 -31.10 -11.70 3.26
C MET A 94 -31.33 -12.72 4.37
N ASP A 95 -32.42 -12.60 5.13
CA ASP A 95 -32.71 -13.46 6.31
C ASP A 95 -31.57 -13.46 7.34
N LEU A 96 -30.93 -12.29 7.54
CA LEU A 96 -29.80 -12.15 8.48
C LEU A 96 -30.23 -11.88 9.92
N VAL A 97 -31.51 -11.60 10.17
CA VAL A 97 -32.04 -11.29 11.50
C VAL A 97 -31.78 -12.45 12.48
N LYS A 98 -31.79 -13.70 12.01
CA LYS A 98 -31.53 -14.90 12.79
C LYS A 98 -30.11 -14.98 13.38
N TYR A 99 -29.17 -14.26 12.80
CA TYR A 99 -27.76 -14.25 13.24
C TYR A 99 -27.47 -13.14 14.27
N ASN A 100 -28.46 -12.34 14.62
CA ASN A 100 -28.29 -11.31 15.64
C ASN A 100 -27.96 -11.96 16.99
N HIS A 101 -26.81 -11.61 17.56
CA HIS A 101 -26.39 -12.09 18.87
C HIS A 101 -27.20 -11.44 20.02
N ARG A 102 -27.89 -10.34 19.75
CA ARG A 102 -28.67 -9.62 20.77
C ARG A 102 -30.01 -10.28 21.03
N LYS A 103 -30.27 -10.61 22.31
CA LYS A 103 -31.53 -11.24 22.75
C LYS A 103 -32.73 -10.31 22.68
N ASP A 104 -32.50 -9.00 22.67
CA ASP A 104 -33.57 -7.98 22.57
C ASP A 104 -34.02 -7.75 21.12
N GLY A 105 -33.37 -8.39 20.14
CA GLY A 105 -33.64 -8.31 18.71
C GLY A 105 -33.25 -6.98 18.05
N ARG A 106 -32.65 -6.04 18.79
CA ARG A 106 -32.19 -4.77 18.21
C ARG A 106 -30.96 -5.00 17.34
N ASN A 107 -30.83 -4.24 16.27
CA ASN A 107 -29.67 -4.30 15.41
C ASN A 107 -28.41 -3.90 16.18
N PRO A 108 -27.35 -4.72 16.19
CA PRO A 108 -26.15 -4.45 16.97
C PRO A 108 -25.39 -3.21 16.53
N TRP A 109 -25.56 -2.75 15.28
CA TRP A 109 -24.74 -1.68 14.71
C TRP A 109 -25.42 -0.30 14.70
N GLN A 110 -26.70 -0.23 14.98
CA GLN A 110 -27.45 1.04 14.95
C GLN A 110 -27.25 1.92 16.18
N ASP A 111 -26.53 1.43 17.19
CA ASP A 111 -26.26 2.18 18.41
C ASP A 111 -24.77 2.40 18.61
N SER A 112 -24.42 3.28 19.52
CA SER A 112 -23.06 3.59 19.87
C SER A 112 -22.40 2.49 20.70
N TYR A 113 -21.08 2.48 20.73
CA TYR A 113 -20.27 1.58 21.54
C TYR A 113 -19.32 2.37 22.44
N TRP A 114 -19.25 1.92 23.67
CA TRP A 114 -18.27 2.40 24.62
C TRP A 114 -16.95 1.65 24.47
N TYR A 115 -15.87 2.41 24.40
CA TYR A 115 -14.51 1.95 24.63
C TYR A 115 -13.99 2.63 25.90
N ARG A 116 -13.49 1.87 26.85
CA ARG A 116 -13.05 2.37 28.15
C ARG A 116 -11.71 1.76 28.53
N THR A 117 -10.78 2.60 29.01
CA THR A 117 -9.50 2.15 29.53
C THR A 117 -9.10 2.92 30.78
N GLU A 118 -8.29 2.30 31.61
CA GLU A 118 -7.68 2.92 32.77
C GLU A 118 -6.16 2.98 32.61
N VAL A 119 -5.58 4.12 32.90
CA VAL A 119 -4.15 4.37 32.77
C VAL A 119 -3.62 5.12 33.99
N LYS A 120 -2.48 4.69 34.50
CA LYS A 120 -1.76 5.42 35.54
C LYS A 120 -0.87 6.46 34.89
N LEU A 121 -1.23 7.74 35.03
CA LEU A 121 -0.43 8.82 34.48
C LEU A 121 0.85 9.04 35.31
N PRO A 122 2.00 9.33 34.67
CA PRO A 122 3.24 9.63 35.35
C PRO A 122 3.12 10.83 36.31
N LYS A 123 3.79 10.77 37.44
CA LYS A 123 3.88 11.91 38.35
C LYS A 123 4.55 13.13 37.71
N THR A 124 5.40 12.92 36.71
CA THR A 124 6.11 13.95 35.94
C THR A 124 5.18 14.83 35.09
N TYR A 125 3.91 14.43 34.91
CA TYR A 125 2.88 15.23 34.22
C TYR A 125 2.30 16.34 35.12
N LYS A 126 2.59 16.35 36.43
CA LYS A 126 2.07 17.34 37.37
C LYS A 126 2.53 18.75 36.97
N GLY A 127 1.57 19.66 36.78
CA GLY A 127 1.83 21.05 36.40
C GLY A 127 2.08 21.29 34.91
N LYS A 128 1.98 20.23 34.09
CA LYS A 128 2.09 20.30 32.63
C LYS A 128 0.71 20.32 31.98
N LYS A 129 0.66 20.69 30.71
CA LYS A 129 -0.44 20.40 29.80
C LYS A 129 -0.47 18.92 29.50
N VAL A 130 -1.65 18.30 29.54
CA VAL A 130 -1.84 16.87 29.24
C VAL A 130 -2.77 16.77 28.02
N TRP A 131 -2.30 16.08 27.01
CA TRP A 131 -2.97 15.93 25.73
C TRP A 131 -3.39 14.47 25.52
N LEU A 132 -4.66 14.27 25.14
CA LEU A 132 -5.17 12.99 24.63
C LEU A 132 -5.31 13.12 23.12
N THR A 133 -4.69 12.22 22.37
CA THR A 133 -4.79 12.20 20.91
C THR A 133 -5.45 10.91 20.44
N LEU A 134 -6.57 11.06 19.72
CA LEU A 134 -7.21 10.00 18.93
C LEU A 134 -6.66 10.14 17.51
N HIS A 135 -5.88 9.17 17.05
CA HIS A 135 -5.23 9.24 15.74
C HIS A 135 -6.16 8.89 14.58
N GLY A 136 -7.26 8.19 14.85
CA GLY A 136 -8.31 7.87 13.89
C GLY A 136 -9.48 7.16 14.57
N ILE A 137 -10.67 7.68 14.33
CA ILE A 137 -11.95 7.11 14.77
C ILE A 137 -12.89 7.01 13.56
N ASN A 138 -13.84 6.10 13.59
CA ASN A 138 -14.92 6.03 12.62
C ASN A 138 -16.24 5.78 13.35
N TYR A 139 -17.19 6.71 13.40
CA TYR A 139 -17.23 7.92 12.60
C TYR A 139 -17.27 9.18 13.49
N ARG A 140 -18.05 9.16 14.59
CA ARG A 140 -18.22 10.25 15.57
C ARG A 140 -17.90 9.75 16.97
N ALA A 141 -17.49 10.64 17.86
CA ALA A 141 -17.22 10.25 19.24
C ALA A 141 -17.59 11.31 20.27
N ASP A 142 -18.06 10.85 21.44
CA ASP A 142 -17.95 11.59 22.70
C ASP A 142 -16.75 11.06 23.47
N VAL A 143 -15.93 11.95 24.02
CA VAL A 143 -14.73 11.61 24.78
C VAL A 143 -14.84 12.12 26.20
N TRP A 144 -14.63 11.22 27.14
CA TRP A 144 -14.74 11.46 28.56
C TRP A 144 -13.44 11.15 29.28
N VAL A 145 -13.08 11.95 30.27
CA VAL A 145 -11.93 11.70 31.14
C VAL A 145 -12.36 11.90 32.59
N ASN A 146 -12.21 10.85 33.41
CA ASN A 146 -12.50 10.86 34.85
C ASN A 146 -13.92 11.38 35.22
N GLY A 147 -14.92 11.01 34.42
CA GLY A 147 -16.31 11.40 34.63
C GLY A 147 -16.72 12.71 33.97
N HIS A 148 -15.84 13.37 33.24
CA HIS A 148 -16.09 14.66 32.59
C HIS A 148 -16.05 14.54 31.05
N LEU A 149 -17.04 15.10 30.38
CA LEU A 149 -17.07 15.24 28.92
C LEU A 149 -16.00 16.23 28.50
N VAL A 150 -15.07 15.80 27.64
CA VAL A 150 -13.98 16.62 27.10
C VAL A 150 -14.32 17.14 25.72
N ALA A 151 -14.90 16.30 24.87
CA ALA A 151 -15.35 16.64 23.52
C ALA A 151 -16.54 15.76 23.13
N ASN A 152 -17.38 16.26 22.25
CA ASN A 152 -18.61 15.57 21.86
C ASN A 152 -18.63 15.19 20.38
N LYS A 153 -19.58 14.35 20.01
CA LYS A 153 -19.79 13.80 18.67
C LYS A 153 -20.06 14.83 17.56
N ASP A 154 -20.43 16.07 17.93
CA ASP A 154 -20.67 17.13 16.94
C ASP A 154 -19.37 17.83 16.54
N THR A 155 -18.33 17.71 17.36
CA THR A 155 -17.00 18.25 17.12
C THR A 155 -16.00 17.19 16.70
N LEU A 156 -16.15 15.94 17.20
CA LEU A 156 -15.33 14.80 16.81
C LEU A 156 -16.06 13.98 15.76
N VAL A 157 -15.85 14.34 14.50
CA VAL A 157 -16.50 13.73 13.35
C VAL A 157 -15.54 13.61 12.16
N GLY A 158 -15.69 12.54 11.40
CA GLY A 158 -14.90 12.23 10.20
C GLY A 158 -13.76 11.26 10.48
N MET A 159 -13.63 10.26 9.61
CA MET A 159 -12.66 9.18 9.77
C MET A 159 -11.22 9.66 9.55
N PHE A 160 -10.99 10.57 8.61
CA PHE A 160 -9.65 10.95 8.14
C PHE A 160 -8.99 12.04 8.99
N ARG A 161 -9.48 12.25 10.22
CA ARG A 161 -9.04 13.29 11.12
C ARG A 161 -8.30 12.76 12.34
N ARG A 162 -7.37 13.58 12.86
CA ARG A 162 -6.65 13.35 14.11
C ARG A 162 -7.11 14.36 15.14
N PHE A 163 -7.58 13.89 16.30
CA PHE A 163 -8.12 14.75 17.34
C PHE A 163 -7.19 14.84 18.54
N LYS A 164 -6.60 16.01 18.77
CA LYS A 164 -5.75 16.31 19.94
C LYS A 164 -6.53 17.15 20.95
N LEU A 165 -6.80 16.58 22.12
CA LEU A 165 -7.68 17.14 23.14
C LEU A 165 -6.88 17.57 24.38
N ASP A 166 -7.08 18.81 24.89
CA ASP A 166 -6.53 19.25 26.17
C ASP A 166 -7.33 18.66 27.33
N ILE A 167 -6.76 17.67 27.99
CA ILE A 167 -7.37 17.02 29.14
C ILE A 167 -6.78 17.48 30.47
N THR A 168 -5.99 18.54 30.49
CA THR A 168 -5.22 19.03 31.65
C THR A 168 -6.09 19.19 32.90
N ASN A 169 -7.29 19.76 32.73
CA ASN A 169 -8.19 20.04 33.87
C ASN A 169 -8.82 18.79 34.48
N TYR A 170 -8.80 17.67 33.75
CA TYR A 170 -9.45 16.43 34.16
C TYR A 170 -8.44 15.34 34.51
N ALA A 171 -7.22 15.44 34.00
CA ALA A 171 -6.14 14.48 34.25
C ALA A 171 -5.62 14.58 35.70
N LYS A 172 -5.34 13.43 36.30
CA LYS A 172 -4.82 13.27 37.67
C LYS A 172 -3.42 12.63 37.61
N PRO A 173 -2.35 13.41 37.45
CA PRO A 173 -0.99 12.88 37.37
C PRO A 173 -0.59 12.11 38.66
N GLY A 174 0.01 10.95 38.49
CA GLY A 174 0.40 10.06 39.59
C GLY A 174 -0.69 9.13 40.06
N ALA A 175 -1.92 9.28 39.55
CA ALA A 175 -3.07 8.44 39.91
C ALA A 175 -3.58 7.68 38.66
N THR A 176 -4.48 6.72 38.89
CA THR A 176 -5.25 6.06 37.82
C THR A 176 -6.27 7.03 37.26
N ASN A 177 -6.32 7.12 35.98
CA ASN A 177 -7.28 7.90 35.20
C ASN A 177 -8.09 6.98 34.29
N CYS A 178 -9.34 7.31 34.06
CA CYS A 178 -10.18 6.65 33.08
C CYS A 178 -10.30 7.52 31.83
N VAL A 179 -10.10 6.93 30.68
CA VAL A 179 -10.47 7.48 29.38
C VAL A 179 -11.59 6.61 28.82
N ALA A 180 -12.70 7.23 28.46
CA ALA A 180 -13.84 6.56 27.86
C ALA A 180 -14.24 7.29 26.59
N VAL A 181 -14.47 6.51 25.54
CA VAL A 181 -14.84 7.02 24.20
C VAL A 181 -16.12 6.29 23.79
N LYS A 182 -17.16 7.05 23.49
CA LYS A 182 -18.41 6.52 22.95
C LYS A 182 -18.43 6.79 21.47
N ILE A 183 -18.29 5.71 20.69
CA ILE A 183 -18.22 5.78 19.20
C ILE A 183 -19.62 5.59 18.63
N TYR A 184 -19.94 6.39 17.62
CA TYR A 184 -21.19 6.37 16.90
C TYR A 184 -20.98 5.95 15.44
N GLN A 185 -22.02 5.35 14.86
CA GLN A 185 -22.08 4.92 13.49
C GLN A 185 -21.92 6.11 12.52
N VAL A 186 -21.57 5.84 11.28
CA VAL A 186 -21.65 6.78 10.15
C VAL A 186 -23.06 7.35 10.04
N ASP A 187 -23.20 8.56 9.53
CA ASP A 187 -24.51 9.22 9.43
C ASP A 187 -25.34 8.61 8.29
N HIS A 188 -24.70 8.11 7.23
CA HIS A 188 -25.34 7.56 6.04
C HIS A 188 -24.81 6.15 5.71
N PRO A 189 -25.13 5.13 6.52
CA PRO A 189 -24.58 3.76 6.33
C PRO A 189 -25.05 3.09 5.05
N GLY A 190 -26.14 3.59 4.47
CA GLY A 190 -26.77 3.08 3.26
C GLY A 190 -27.36 1.67 3.39
N VAL A 191 -27.96 1.21 2.29
CA VAL A 191 -28.58 -0.11 2.17
C VAL A 191 -27.84 -0.88 1.09
N PRO A 192 -27.13 -1.96 1.41
CA PRO A 192 -26.50 -2.79 0.39
C PRO A 192 -27.53 -3.34 -0.61
N THR A 193 -27.16 -3.41 -1.87
CA THR A 193 -27.99 -4.03 -2.89
C THR A 193 -27.58 -5.48 -3.07
N PRO A 194 -28.49 -6.47 -2.92
CA PRO A 194 -28.14 -7.85 -3.25
C PRO A 194 -27.74 -7.94 -4.71
N GLY A 195 -26.61 -8.56 -5.00
CA GLY A 195 -26.16 -8.80 -6.35
C GLY A 195 -27.18 -9.66 -7.11
N THR A 196 -27.58 -9.19 -8.29
CA THR A 196 -28.64 -9.84 -9.10
C THR A 196 -28.09 -10.81 -10.14
N GLN A 197 -26.77 -10.97 -10.24
CA GLN A 197 -26.15 -11.50 -11.45
C GLN A 197 -25.83 -12.99 -11.45
N LEU A 198 -25.84 -13.64 -10.30
CA LEU A 198 -25.84 -15.09 -10.22
C LEU A 198 -27.16 -15.56 -9.62
N LYS A 199 -27.92 -16.34 -10.36
CA LYS A 199 -29.14 -16.94 -9.90
C LYS A 199 -28.99 -17.92 -8.71
N VAL A 200 -27.76 -18.08 -8.21
CA VAL A 200 -27.42 -19.01 -7.13
C VAL A 200 -27.13 -18.30 -5.83
N PHE A 201 -26.37 -17.23 -5.85
CA PHE A 201 -26.14 -16.23 -4.79
C PHE A 201 -25.52 -15.04 -5.47
N GLY A 202 -26.22 -13.93 -5.57
CA GLY A 202 -25.56 -12.69 -5.95
C GLY A 202 -24.62 -12.30 -4.82
N PRO A 203 -23.34 -12.02 -5.08
CA PRO A 203 -22.52 -11.35 -4.09
C PRO A 203 -23.26 -10.13 -3.60
N VAL A 204 -23.15 -9.84 -2.31
CA VAL A 204 -23.71 -8.64 -1.74
C VAL A 204 -22.83 -7.49 -2.16
N ARG A 205 -23.02 -7.05 -3.37
CA ARG A 205 -22.39 -5.87 -3.91
C ARG A 205 -23.44 -4.78 -3.99
N GLY A 206 -23.52 -4.08 -2.94
CA GLY A 206 -24.26 -2.88 -2.95
C GLY A 206 -23.30 -1.74 -2.70
N HIS A 207 -22.98 -1.04 -3.77
CA HIS A 207 -22.52 0.30 -3.58
C HIS A 207 -23.64 1.04 -2.88
N SER A 208 -23.49 1.25 -1.58
CA SER A 208 -24.33 2.24 -0.95
C SER A 208 -23.70 3.58 -1.22
N TYR A 209 -24.10 4.24 -2.29
CA TYR A 209 -23.66 5.62 -2.58
C TYR A 209 -23.98 6.58 -1.44
N ASP A 210 -24.95 6.26 -0.58
CA ASP A 210 -25.22 7.02 0.63
C ASP A 210 -24.01 7.10 1.55
N LEU A 211 -23.18 6.05 1.63
CA LEU A 211 -21.98 6.06 2.44
C LEU A 211 -20.99 7.15 2.01
N PHE A 212 -20.97 7.53 0.74
CA PHE A 212 -20.07 8.55 0.20
C PHE A 212 -20.45 9.98 0.59
N LYS A 213 -21.60 10.16 1.23
CA LYS A 213 -21.97 11.43 1.89
C LYS A 213 -21.11 11.71 3.12
N ASP A 214 -20.52 10.66 3.70
CA ASP A 214 -19.71 10.72 4.91
C ASP A 214 -18.22 10.65 4.57
N GLU A 215 -17.39 11.29 5.38
CA GLU A 215 -15.92 11.18 5.33
C GLU A 215 -15.46 9.87 5.96
N THR A 216 -15.68 8.76 5.25
CA THR A 216 -15.36 7.38 5.67
C THR A 216 -14.92 6.52 4.48
N LEU A 217 -14.50 5.28 4.72
CA LEU A 217 -13.98 4.39 3.68
C LEU A 217 -15.09 3.85 2.77
N LYS A 218 -14.97 4.04 1.46
CA LYS A 218 -15.90 3.47 0.47
C LYS A 218 -15.91 1.94 0.50
N ILE A 219 -14.74 1.32 0.72
CA ILE A 219 -14.62 -0.14 0.80
C ILE A 219 -15.51 -0.74 1.90
N SER A 220 -15.82 0.03 2.95
CA SER A 220 -16.74 -0.40 4.01
C SER A 220 -18.16 -0.67 3.49
N GLY A 221 -18.55 -0.01 2.40
CA GLY A 221 -19.83 -0.21 1.72
C GLY A 221 -19.83 -1.34 0.68
N GLY A 222 -18.70 -2.03 0.53
CA GLY A 222 -18.44 -3.00 -0.52
C GLY A 222 -17.97 -2.32 -1.81
N TRP A 223 -16.76 -2.61 -2.24
CA TRP A 223 -16.19 -2.03 -3.44
C TRP A 223 -15.38 -3.06 -4.20
N ASP A 224 -15.54 -3.15 -5.50
CA ASP A 224 -14.90 -4.16 -6.35
C ASP A 224 -15.07 -5.58 -5.82
N CYS A 225 -13.97 -6.25 -5.46
CA CYS A 225 -14.00 -7.60 -4.88
C CYS A 225 -14.21 -7.62 -3.36
N ALA A 226 -14.30 -6.46 -2.71
CA ALA A 226 -14.50 -6.39 -1.27
C ALA A 226 -15.98 -6.60 -0.89
N PRO A 227 -16.26 -7.36 0.17
CA PRO A 227 -17.62 -7.49 0.69
C PRO A 227 -18.00 -6.24 1.48
N VAL A 228 -19.32 -6.04 1.66
CA VAL A 228 -19.79 -5.00 2.58
C VAL A 228 -19.39 -5.32 4.01
N VAL A 229 -18.71 -4.39 4.67
CA VAL A 229 -18.37 -4.49 6.08
C VAL A 229 -19.60 -4.11 6.92
N ARG A 230 -20.10 -5.04 7.71
CA ARG A 230 -21.44 -4.99 8.30
C ARG A 230 -21.68 -3.83 9.25
N ASP A 231 -20.65 -3.40 9.97
CA ASP A 231 -20.68 -2.25 10.88
C ASP A 231 -20.09 -0.97 10.26
N ARG A 232 -19.78 -0.96 8.95
CA ARG A 232 -19.10 0.14 8.26
C ARG A 232 -17.80 0.58 8.95
N ASN A 233 -17.05 -0.38 9.54
CA ASN A 233 -15.82 -0.12 10.28
C ASN A 233 -15.97 0.87 11.45
N MET A 234 -17.10 0.90 12.12
CA MET A 234 -17.28 1.72 13.31
C MET A 234 -16.25 1.35 14.39
N GLY A 235 -15.52 2.33 14.96
CA GLY A 235 -14.56 2.04 16.01
C GLY A 235 -13.40 3.03 16.16
N ILE A 236 -12.41 2.63 16.96
CA ILE A 236 -11.12 3.33 17.11
C ILE A 236 -10.10 2.57 16.27
N TYR A 237 -9.96 2.93 15.00
CA TYR A 237 -9.18 2.16 14.04
C TYR A 237 -7.70 2.55 13.97
N GLN A 238 -7.28 3.61 14.67
CA GLN A 238 -5.88 3.96 14.85
C GLN A 238 -5.55 4.15 16.34
N LYS A 239 -4.27 4.31 16.66
CA LYS A 239 -3.77 4.40 18.04
C LYS A 239 -4.39 5.56 18.82
N VAL A 240 -4.39 5.42 20.14
CA VAL A 240 -4.74 6.48 21.10
C VAL A 240 -3.55 6.73 21.99
N THR A 241 -3.17 8.00 22.17
CA THR A 241 -1.97 8.37 22.95
C THR A 241 -2.26 9.46 23.95
N ILE A 242 -1.50 9.44 25.07
CA ILE A 242 -1.45 10.56 26.03
C ILE A 242 -0.02 11.06 26.13
N GLU A 243 0.17 12.36 25.98
CA GLU A 243 1.46 13.05 26.15
C GLU A 243 1.32 14.26 27.10
N ALA A 244 2.43 14.73 27.63
CA ALA A 244 2.44 15.95 28.45
C ALA A 244 3.52 16.90 27.98
N THR A 245 3.16 18.18 27.85
CA THR A 245 4.04 19.28 27.46
C THR A 245 4.04 20.36 28.55
N ASP A 246 5.04 21.26 28.53
CA ASP A 246 4.94 22.50 29.29
C ASP A 246 4.12 23.52 28.46
N LYS A 247 4.25 24.80 28.76
CA LYS A 247 3.35 25.86 28.24
C LYS A 247 3.66 26.31 26.83
N MET A 248 4.85 26.09 26.31
CA MET A 248 5.26 26.41 24.95
C MET A 248 5.32 25.12 24.12
N ILE A 249 4.47 25.00 23.11
CA ILE A 249 4.33 23.78 22.31
C ILE A 249 4.68 24.03 20.85
N LEU A 250 5.04 22.94 20.16
CA LEU A 250 5.31 22.89 18.72
C LEU A 250 4.14 22.24 17.99
N GLU A 251 3.66 22.90 16.94
CA GLU A 251 2.60 22.36 16.06
C GLU A 251 3.01 22.45 14.59
N HIS A 252 2.50 21.54 13.78
CA HIS A 252 2.58 21.55 12.32
C HIS A 252 4.01 21.71 11.76
N PRO A 253 5.01 20.99 12.23
CA PRO A 253 6.36 21.06 11.68
C PRO A 253 6.35 20.69 10.19
N PHE A 254 7.19 21.38 9.41
CA PHE A 254 7.33 21.12 7.99
C PHE A 254 8.77 21.36 7.53
N VAL A 255 9.35 20.39 6.85
CA VAL A 255 10.65 20.48 6.21
C VAL A 255 10.46 20.48 4.70
N THR A 256 10.93 21.53 4.05
CA THR A 256 10.98 21.59 2.59
C THR A 256 12.42 21.59 2.10
N THR A 257 12.65 20.98 0.96
CA THR A 257 13.97 20.85 0.35
C THR A 257 13.92 21.23 -1.12
N THR A 258 14.94 21.95 -1.58
CA THR A 258 15.13 22.26 -3.00
C THR A 258 16.58 21.99 -3.41
N LEU A 259 16.78 21.77 -4.70
CA LEU A 259 18.09 21.52 -5.28
C LEU A 259 18.45 22.67 -6.23
N PRO A 260 19.03 23.76 -5.73
CA PRO A 260 19.24 24.97 -6.51
C PRO A 260 20.25 24.83 -7.65
N LYS A 261 20.98 23.70 -7.69
CA LYS A 261 21.91 23.35 -8.76
C LYS A 261 21.47 22.07 -9.45
N LYS A 262 21.47 22.09 -10.80
CA LYS A 262 21.14 20.93 -11.63
C LYS A 262 22.03 19.69 -11.38
N ASP A 263 23.25 19.89 -10.89
CA ASP A 263 24.20 18.81 -10.57
C ASP A 263 23.94 18.17 -9.20
N THR A 264 22.88 18.57 -8.52
CA THR A 264 22.48 18.09 -7.18
C THR A 264 23.55 18.24 -6.08
N SER A 265 24.59 19.04 -6.34
CA SER A 265 25.74 19.20 -5.43
C SER A 265 25.42 19.99 -4.16
N VAL A 266 24.26 20.65 -4.12
CA VAL A 266 23.81 21.48 -3.00
C VAL A 266 22.31 21.27 -2.81
N ALA A 267 21.89 21.09 -1.57
CA ALA A 267 20.49 21.16 -1.16
C ALA A 267 20.26 22.37 -0.26
N ASP A 268 19.15 23.06 -0.45
CA ASP A 268 18.65 24.09 0.47
C ASP A 268 17.49 23.50 1.29
N VAL A 269 17.67 23.50 2.60
CA VAL A 269 16.71 22.94 3.55
C VAL A 269 16.07 24.07 4.35
N LYS A 270 14.74 24.12 4.33
CA LYS A 270 13.95 25.03 5.15
C LYS A 270 13.15 24.22 6.18
N VAL A 271 13.16 24.66 7.43
CA VAL A 271 12.38 24.06 8.51
C VAL A 271 11.43 25.11 9.07
N GLN A 272 10.16 24.81 9.14
CA GLN A 272 9.13 25.71 9.67
C GLN A 272 8.21 24.97 10.64
N MET A 273 7.68 25.69 11.64
CA MET A 273 6.69 25.17 12.60
C MET A 273 5.95 26.31 13.28
N GLU A 274 4.76 26.03 13.76
CA GLU A 274 4.06 26.92 14.69
C GLU A 274 4.57 26.70 16.11
N VAL A 275 4.83 27.79 16.82
CA VAL A 275 5.15 27.78 18.24
C VAL A 275 4.02 28.47 18.99
N CYS A 276 3.41 27.74 19.92
CA CYS A 276 2.19 28.19 20.57
C CYS A 276 2.42 28.36 22.07
N ASN A 277 1.94 29.49 22.62
CA ASN A 277 1.87 29.74 24.06
C ASN A 277 0.51 29.31 24.59
N THR A 278 0.44 28.19 25.28
CA THR A 278 -0.82 27.65 25.85
C THR A 278 -1.16 28.23 27.22
N SER A 279 -0.44 29.24 27.66
CA SER A 279 -0.65 29.90 28.97
C SER A 279 -1.26 31.28 28.83
N ASN A 280 -1.70 31.86 29.96
CA ASN A 280 -2.23 33.22 30.06
C ASN A 280 -1.17 34.29 30.38
N GLN A 281 0.11 33.98 30.20
CA GLN A 281 1.25 34.85 30.48
C GLN A 281 2.17 34.89 29.26
N LYS A 282 2.89 36.03 29.11
CA LYS A 282 3.95 36.14 28.12
C LYS A 282 5.06 35.14 28.40
N LEU A 283 5.54 34.47 27.38
CA LEU A 283 6.66 33.51 27.45
C LEU A 283 7.83 34.00 26.60
N ASN A 284 9.03 33.85 27.14
CA ASN A 284 10.28 33.99 26.39
C ASN A 284 11.02 32.65 26.40
N GLY A 285 11.34 32.12 25.22
CA GLY A 285 11.96 30.83 25.11
C GLY A 285 12.85 30.72 23.87
N LYS A 286 13.23 29.50 23.57
CA LYS A 286 14.05 29.17 22.39
C LYS A 286 13.41 28.03 21.65
N VAL A 287 13.54 28.06 20.33
CA VAL A 287 13.29 26.90 19.46
C VAL A 287 14.60 26.36 18.94
N GLN A 288 14.79 25.08 19.05
CA GLN A 288 15.99 24.40 18.55
C GLN A 288 15.58 23.34 17.52
N ALA A 289 16.39 23.19 16.47
CA ALA A 289 16.31 22.09 15.53
C ALA A 289 17.68 21.38 15.47
N MET A 290 17.67 20.07 15.48
CA MET A 290 18.85 19.24 15.29
C MET A 290 18.59 18.25 14.17
N ILE A 291 19.38 18.31 13.10
CA ILE A 291 19.30 17.41 11.96
C ILE A 291 20.50 16.47 11.97
N THR A 292 20.23 15.18 11.84
CA THR A 292 21.21 14.10 11.75
C THR A 292 20.85 13.16 10.61
N LEU A 293 21.79 12.35 10.15
CA LEU A 293 21.50 11.27 9.22
C LEU A 293 20.92 10.08 10.01
N VAL A 294 19.91 9.38 9.46
CA VAL A 294 19.34 8.19 10.09
C VAL A 294 20.34 7.05 9.98
N ASN A 295 20.85 6.58 11.13
CA ASN A 295 21.79 5.47 11.21
C ASN A 295 21.15 4.18 11.74
N ASP A 296 19.96 4.27 12.31
CA ASP A 296 19.29 3.13 12.92
C ASP A 296 18.15 2.65 12.06
N VAL A 297 18.01 1.35 11.99
CA VAL A 297 17.10 0.71 11.08
C VAL A 297 16.10 -0.12 11.87
N LYS A 298 14.91 0.39 11.95
CA LYS A 298 13.76 -0.26 12.57
C LYS A 298 13.37 -1.55 11.82
N PHE A 299 13.85 -1.69 10.57
CA PHE A 299 13.47 -2.76 9.65
C PHE A 299 14.60 -3.78 9.45
N PRO A 300 14.29 -5.09 9.50
CA PRO A 300 15.30 -6.16 9.45
C PRO A 300 16.18 -6.18 8.21
N THR A 301 15.69 -5.65 7.10
CA THR A 301 16.33 -5.75 5.78
C THR A 301 16.92 -4.47 5.25
N TYR A 302 16.72 -3.37 5.95
CA TYR A 302 17.31 -2.09 5.59
C TYR A 302 18.69 -1.97 6.21
N THR A 303 19.66 -2.71 5.68
CA THR A 303 21.06 -2.66 6.09
C THR A 303 21.86 -1.82 5.10
N LYS A 304 21.52 -0.58 4.89
CA LYS A 304 22.40 0.30 4.11
C LYS A 304 23.51 0.78 5.01
N HIS A 305 24.71 0.25 4.77
CA HIS A 305 25.94 0.81 5.35
C HIS A 305 26.09 2.22 4.81
N MET A 306 25.90 3.19 5.69
CA MET A 306 26.14 4.58 5.35
C MET A 306 27.63 4.89 5.52
N ASP A 307 28.36 4.90 4.42
CA ASP A 307 29.77 5.30 4.39
C ASP A 307 29.96 6.81 4.61
N GLY A 308 28.87 7.52 4.88
CA GLY A 308 28.85 8.96 5.06
C GLY A 308 28.46 9.40 6.47
N PHE A 309 29.07 10.47 6.92
CA PHE A 309 28.78 11.09 8.20
C PHE A 309 28.36 12.55 7.99
N LEU A 310 27.07 12.83 8.20
CA LEU A 310 26.59 14.19 8.30
C LEU A 310 26.88 14.70 9.71
N LYS A 311 27.69 15.75 9.83
CA LYS A 311 27.84 16.46 11.12
C LYS A 311 26.48 17.00 11.55
N PRO A 312 26.02 16.76 12.80
CA PRO A 312 24.75 17.26 13.27
C PRO A 312 24.60 18.76 13.03
N ILE A 313 23.54 19.16 12.32
CA ILE A 313 23.20 20.57 12.11
C ILE A 313 22.37 21.01 13.31
N LYS A 314 22.87 21.99 14.06
CA LYS A 314 22.18 22.54 15.23
C LYS A 314 21.77 23.98 14.97
N LEU A 315 20.50 24.27 15.11
CA LEU A 315 19.89 25.57 14.86
C LEU A 315 19.20 26.05 16.14
N THR A 316 19.20 27.35 16.39
CA THR A 316 18.50 27.92 17.55
C THR A 316 17.97 29.33 17.22
N LYS A 317 16.70 29.58 17.52
CA LYS A 317 16.08 30.93 17.47
C LYS A 317 15.46 31.26 18.82
N GLN A 318 15.56 32.54 19.23
CA GLN A 318 14.84 33.09 20.37
C GLN A 318 13.41 33.40 19.94
N VAL A 319 12.45 33.11 20.78
CA VAL A 319 11.04 33.43 20.57
C VAL A 319 10.45 34.09 21.79
N SER A 320 9.62 35.11 21.54
CA SER A 320 8.76 35.73 22.55
C SER A 320 7.32 35.63 22.07
N LEU A 321 6.45 35.15 22.94
CA LEU A 321 5.05 34.89 22.65
C LEU A 321 4.17 35.55 23.71
N GLU A 322 3.21 36.34 23.31
CA GLU A 322 2.16 36.83 24.20
C GLU A 322 1.25 35.69 24.68
N ALA A 323 0.38 35.92 25.66
CA ALA A 323 -0.56 34.93 26.18
C ALA A 323 -1.46 34.39 25.04
N GLY A 324 -1.48 33.09 24.81
CA GLY A 324 -2.30 32.44 23.76
C GLY A 324 -1.79 32.66 22.33
N GLU A 325 -0.64 33.34 22.13
CA GLU A 325 -0.11 33.61 20.78
C GLU A 325 0.36 32.34 20.11
N ARG A 326 0.05 32.23 18.80
CA ARG A 326 0.63 31.30 17.83
C ARG A 326 1.54 32.06 16.89
N LYS A 327 2.75 31.57 16.65
CA LYS A 327 3.74 32.24 15.82
C LYS A 327 4.47 31.25 14.94
N MET A 328 4.51 31.56 13.64
CA MET A 328 5.34 30.81 12.70
C MET A 328 6.83 31.10 12.98
N VAL A 329 7.61 30.05 13.15
CA VAL A 329 9.07 30.10 13.29
C VAL A 329 9.69 29.31 12.15
N GLU A 330 10.64 29.95 11.47
CA GLU A 330 11.31 29.34 10.32
C GLU A 330 12.84 29.35 10.55
N PHE A 331 13.49 28.28 10.08
CA PHE A 331 14.95 28.22 9.92
C PHE A 331 15.21 28.13 8.42
N THR A 332 15.91 29.10 7.87
CA THR A 332 16.24 29.23 6.45
C THR A 332 17.74 29.28 6.25
N SER A 333 18.22 28.96 5.06
CA SER A 333 19.64 29.08 4.70
C SER A 333 20.19 30.53 4.77
N ALA A 334 19.28 31.53 4.61
CA ALA A 334 19.65 32.95 4.77
C ALA A 334 20.06 33.26 6.22
N ASP A 335 19.37 32.70 7.21
CA ASP A 335 19.70 32.90 8.62
C ASP A 335 20.76 31.90 9.11
N PHE A 336 20.79 30.70 8.55
CA PHE A 336 21.63 29.58 8.92
C PHE A 336 22.28 28.95 7.68
N PRO A 337 23.45 29.44 7.25
CA PRO A 337 24.13 28.92 6.05
C PRO A 337 24.42 27.42 6.06
N THR A 338 24.39 26.76 7.22
CA THR A 338 24.55 25.31 7.37
C THR A 338 23.37 24.52 6.77
N LEU A 339 22.22 25.16 6.48
CA LEU A 339 21.09 24.57 5.78
C LEU A 339 21.29 24.51 4.27
N LEU A 340 22.33 25.18 3.71
CA LEU A 340 22.87 24.90 2.38
C LEU A 340 23.83 23.72 2.48
N ILE A 341 23.27 22.51 2.36
CA ILE A 341 24.02 21.26 2.52
C ILE A 341 24.77 20.94 1.22
N LYS A 342 26.11 20.88 1.31
CA LYS A 342 26.96 20.48 0.17
C LYS A 342 27.09 18.97 0.13
N LYS A 343 26.98 18.40 -1.09
CA LYS A 343 26.98 16.95 -1.32
C LYS A 343 25.96 16.25 -0.43
N PRO A 344 24.66 16.61 -0.55
CA PRO A 344 23.63 16.07 0.30
C PRO A 344 23.44 14.55 0.05
N TYR A 345 23.04 13.83 1.08
CA TYR A 345 22.52 12.46 0.97
C TYR A 345 21.05 12.56 0.51
N LEU A 346 20.81 12.26 -0.75
CA LEU A 346 19.51 12.44 -1.38
C LEU A 346 18.65 11.18 -1.25
N TRP A 347 17.37 11.38 -1.09
CA TRP A 347 16.38 10.32 -1.20
C TRP A 347 16.00 10.12 -2.69
N TYR A 348 15.94 8.86 -3.14
CA TYR A 348 15.52 8.48 -4.47
C TYR A 348 14.44 7.40 -4.40
N PRO A 349 13.57 7.29 -5.44
CA PRO A 349 12.68 6.15 -5.59
C PRO A 349 13.46 4.83 -5.76
N ASN A 350 12.80 3.73 -5.43
CA ASN A 350 13.32 2.38 -5.64
C ASN A 350 13.80 2.18 -7.08
N GLY A 351 14.97 1.61 -7.27
CA GLY A 351 15.62 1.41 -8.57
C GLY A 351 16.37 2.63 -9.13
N TYR A 352 16.25 3.82 -8.53
CA TYR A 352 16.89 5.06 -9.04
C TYR A 352 18.01 5.60 -8.16
N GLY A 353 18.20 5.07 -6.99
CA GLY A 353 19.25 5.47 -6.05
C GLY A 353 18.92 5.04 -4.63
N GLU A 354 19.67 5.63 -3.68
CA GLU A 354 19.54 5.30 -2.27
C GLU A 354 18.42 6.09 -1.60
N GLN A 355 17.76 5.51 -0.58
CA GLN A 355 16.71 6.14 0.20
C GLN A 355 17.30 6.73 1.48
N TYR A 356 18.18 7.73 1.37
CA TYR A 356 18.73 8.38 2.55
C TYR A 356 17.69 9.21 3.27
N LEU A 357 17.51 8.94 4.57
CA LEU A 357 16.65 9.69 5.45
C LEU A 357 17.46 10.49 6.46
N HIS A 358 16.94 11.64 6.84
CA HIS A 358 17.48 12.52 7.85
C HIS A 358 16.51 12.58 9.01
N HIS A 359 17.02 12.46 10.23
CA HIS A 359 16.24 12.63 11.44
C HIS A 359 16.29 14.08 11.90
N ILE A 360 15.14 14.68 12.13
CA ILE A 360 15.03 16.01 12.74
C ILE A 360 14.39 15.92 14.11
N LYS A 361 15.06 16.54 15.09
CA LYS A 361 14.49 16.79 16.41
C LYS A 361 14.29 18.28 16.61
N LEU A 362 13.02 18.65 16.80
CA LEU A 362 12.60 20.00 17.13
C LEU A 362 12.32 20.08 18.63
N SER A 363 12.75 21.14 19.29
CA SER A 363 12.50 21.32 20.72
C SER A 363 12.22 22.78 21.02
N CYS A 364 11.23 23.06 21.84
CA CYS A 364 11.10 24.36 22.45
C CYS A 364 11.49 24.31 23.93
N LEU A 365 12.20 25.34 24.35
CA LEU A 365 12.80 25.43 25.69
C LEU A 365 12.30 26.66 26.40
N LEU A 366 11.92 26.48 27.67
CA LEU A 366 11.60 27.54 28.63
C LEU A 366 12.71 27.50 29.72
N GLY A 367 13.51 28.56 29.77
CA GLY A 367 14.76 28.55 30.56
C GLY A 367 15.67 27.43 30.10
N ASN A 368 16.02 26.49 30.98
CA ASN A 368 16.89 25.34 30.68
C ASN A 368 16.07 24.03 30.47
N GLY A 369 14.74 24.08 30.57
CA GLY A 369 13.86 22.90 30.44
C GLY A 369 13.27 22.79 29.03
N VAL A 370 13.12 21.54 28.57
CA VAL A 370 12.36 21.25 27.35
C VAL A 370 10.88 21.37 27.66
N SER A 371 10.20 22.29 26.96
CA SER A 371 8.75 22.49 27.09
C SER A 371 7.97 21.51 26.23
N ASP A 372 8.39 21.30 24.98
CA ASP A 372 7.84 20.32 24.04
C ASP A 372 8.91 19.91 23.04
N SER A 373 8.76 18.73 22.47
CA SER A 373 9.63 18.25 21.38
C SER A 373 8.84 17.42 20.39
N LYS A 374 9.21 17.55 19.12
CA LYS A 374 8.73 16.71 18.01
C LYS A 374 9.93 16.15 17.27
N GLU A 375 9.82 14.92 16.83
CA GLU A 375 10.88 14.28 16.04
C GLU A 375 10.27 13.41 14.96
N PHE A 376 10.89 13.42 13.78
CA PHE A 376 10.47 12.61 12.63
C PHE A 376 11.61 12.52 11.61
N ASP A 377 11.48 11.60 10.68
CA ASP A 377 12.40 11.45 9.58
C ASP A 377 11.89 12.18 8.34
N PHE A 378 12.82 12.66 7.49
CA PHE A 378 12.51 13.29 6.21
C PHE A 378 13.60 12.98 5.19
N GLY A 379 13.26 13.05 3.91
CA GLY A 379 14.22 12.89 2.81
C GLY A 379 14.58 14.23 2.18
N ILE A 380 15.86 14.42 1.84
CA ILE A 380 16.28 15.56 1.01
C ILE A 380 16.04 15.17 -0.45
N ARG A 381 15.09 15.82 -1.10
CA ARG A 381 14.76 15.62 -2.50
C ARG A 381 13.98 16.80 -3.07
N GLU A 382 13.92 16.88 -4.39
CA GLU A 382 13.04 17.77 -5.13
C GLU A 382 12.21 16.93 -6.10
N VAL A 383 10.89 17.14 -6.12
CA VAL A 383 9.98 16.52 -7.08
C VAL A 383 9.42 17.60 -7.98
N THR A 384 9.57 17.40 -9.29
CA THR A 384 8.99 18.27 -10.31
C THR A 384 8.26 17.42 -11.34
N THR A 385 7.40 18.06 -12.13
CA THR A 385 6.69 17.39 -13.22
C THR A 385 6.64 18.27 -14.43
N ASP A 386 6.61 17.64 -15.62
CA ASP A 386 6.35 18.28 -16.90
C ASP A 386 5.21 17.59 -17.63
N LEU A 387 4.55 18.33 -18.53
CA LEU A 387 3.58 17.81 -19.47
C LEU A 387 4.24 17.66 -20.84
N HIS A 388 4.19 16.45 -21.40
CA HIS A 388 4.66 16.16 -22.73
C HIS A 388 3.46 16.00 -23.66
N GLN A 389 3.51 16.65 -24.82
CA GLN A 389 2.48 16.53 -25.84
C GLN A 389 2.65 15.22 -26.61
N ILE A 390 1.56 14.46 -26.76
CA ILE A 390 1.49 13.21 -27.51
C ILE A 390 0.29 13.32 -28.46
N GLY A 391 0.53 13.64 -29.75
CA GLY A 391 -0.57 13.98 -30.65
C GLY A 391 -1.30 15.24 -30.20
N ASP A 392 -2.59 15.14 -29.98
CA ASP A 392 -3.44 16.22 -29.44
C ASP A 392 -3.55 16.20 -27.90
N ASP A 393 -2.99 15.18 -27.23
CA ASP A 393 -3.05 14.96 -25.79
C ASP A 393 -1.74 15.33 -25.09
N TYR A 394 -1.78 15.28 -23.75
CA TYR A 394 -0.61 15.53 -22.92
C TYR A 394 -0.45 14.43 -21.89
N GLY A 395 0.77 14.03 -21.63
CA GLY A 395 1.15 13.09 -20.60
C GLY A 395 2.04 13.71 -19.54
N ARG A 396 1.88 13.28 -18.31
CA ARG A 396 2.68 13.75 -17.20
C ARG A 396 3.94 12.89 -17.01
N VAL A 397 5.05 13.56 -16.82
CA VAL A 397 6.34 12.95 -16.46
C VAL A 397 6.78 13.47 -15.10
N PHE A 398 7.18 12.57 -14.22
CA PHE A 398 7.74 12.90 -12.92
C PHE A 398 9.26 12.91 -12.95
N TYR A 399 9.81 13.88 -12.23
CA TYR A 399 11.25 13.99 -12.01
C TYR A 399 11.53 14.00 -10.51
N VAL A 400 12.49 13.21 -10.09
CA VAL A 400 13.04 13.25 -8.72
C VAL A 400 14.50 13.64 -8.82
N ASN A 401 14.88 14.70 -8.12
CA ASN A 401 16.22 15.27 -8.16
C ASN A 401 16.70 15.61 -9.58
N GLY A 402 15.77 16.14 -10.40
CA GLY A 402 16.06 16.51 -11.79
C GLY A 402 16.20 15.34 -12.77
N LYS A 403 15.96 14.12 -12.35
CA LYS A 403 15.96 12.92 -13.19
C LYS A 403 14.55 12.37 -13.36
N ARG A 404 14.15 12.11 -14.60
CA ARG A 404 12.84 11.53 -14.86
C ARG A 404 12.76 10.09 -14.32
N VAL A 405 11.58 9.72 -13.86
CA VAL A 405 11.31 8.42 -13.27
C VAL A 405 10.24 7.72 -14.08
N PHE A 406 10.56 6.57 -14.62
CA PHE A 406 9.57 5.69 -15.24
C PHE A 406 8.79 4.98 -14.12
N CYS A 407 7.54 5.38 -13.90
CA CYS A 407 6.73 4.92 -12.80
C CYS A 407 6.22 3.49 -13.05
N LYS A 408 6.51 2.56 -12.14
CA LYS A 408 6.06 1.17 -12.20
C LYS A 408 5.53 0.74 -10.84
N GLY A 409 4.28 0.30 -10.77
CA GLY A 409 3.70 -0.08 -9.49
C GLY A 409 2.23 -0.39 -9.57
N GLY A 410 1.48 0.01 -8.56
CA GLY A 410 0.04 -0.24 -8.54
C GLY A 410 -0.65 0.27 -7.29
N TRP A 411 -1.91 -0.13 -7.16
CA TRP A 411 -2.81 0.30 -6.10
C TRP A 411 -2.90 -0.73 -5.01
N ILE A 412 -3.08 -0.27 -3.77
CA ILE A 412 -3.32 -1.11 -2.60
C ILE A 412 -4.63 -0.77 -1.92
N GLN A 413 -5.19 -1.75 -1.23
CA GLN A 413 -6.39 -1.61 -0.41
C GLN A 413 -6.09 -2.00 1.04
N PRO A 414 -6.70 -1.34 2.06
CA PRO A 414 -6.57 -1.75 3.46
C PRO A 414 -7.33 -3.04 3.73
N ASP A 415 -6.96 -3.77 4.79
CA ASP A 415 -7.74 -4.92 5.27
C ASP A 415 -9.19 -4.50 5.60
N ILE A 416 -10.18 -5.28 5.18
CA ILE A 416 -11.60 -4.94 5.38
C ILE A 416 -12.01 -4.74 6.85
N LEU A 417 -11.30 -5.37 7.79
CA LEU A 417 -11.50 -5.17 9.23
C LEU A 417 -10.53 -4.14 9.82
N LEU A 418 -9.72 -3.49 8.98
CA LEU A 418 -8.66 -2.55 9.37
C LEU A 418 -7.66 -3.18 10.36
N GLU A 419 -7.37 -4.47 10.16
CA GLU A 419 -6.44 -5.23 10.97
C GLU A 419 -5.04 -5.17 10.35
N GLU A 420 -4.35 -4.05 10.55
CA GLU A 420 -3.03 -3.79 10.00
C GLU A 420 -1.99 -3.73 11.11
N THR A 421 -1.19 -4.78 11.23
CA THR A 421 -0.05 -4.78 12.15
C THR A 421 1.17 -4.11 11.49
N GLU A 422 2.02 -3.48 12.30
CA GLU A 422 3.28 -2.89 11.84
C GLU A 422 4.08 -3.89 10.99
N LYS A 423 4.16 -5.15 11.44
CA LYS A 423 4.88 -6.21 10.71
C LYS A 423 4.27 -6.45 9.33
N ARG A 424 2.93 -6.58 9.24
CA ARG A 424 2.25 -6.82 7.96
C ARG A 424 2.52 -5.69 6.97
N ILE A 425 2.40 -4.44 7.44
CA ILE A 425 2.67 -3.24 6.63
C ILE A 425 4.10 -3.28 6.05
N TYR A 426 5.08 -3.64 6.89
CA TYR A 426 6.48 -3.72 6.43
C TYR A 426 6.73 -4.86 5.46
N ASP A 427 6.10 -6.00 5.67
CA ASP A 427 6.19 -7.14 4.76
C ASP A 427 5.56 -6.82 3.40
N GLU A 428 4.41 -6.15 3.38
CA GLU A 428 3.76 -5.70 2.14
C GLU A 428 4.62 -4.65 1.41
N ALA A 429 5.12 -3.64 2.10
CA ALA A 429 6.01 -2.64 1.51
C ALA A 429 7.30 -3.28 0.96
N ARG A 430 7.84 -4.28 1.65
CA ARG A 430 8.99 -5.06 1.17
C ARG A 430 8.67 -5.88 -0.07
N LEU A 431 7.52 -6.57 -0.11
CA LEU A 431 7.08 -7.30 -1.31
C LEU A 431 7.00 -6.36 -2.51
N MET A 432 6.39 -5.18 -2.36
CA MET A 432 6.29 -4.18 -3.42
C MET A 432 7.68 -3.70 -3.89
N ALA A 433 8.56 -3.38 -2.96
CA ALA A 433 9.90 -2.91 -3.30
C ALA A 433 10.76 -3.99 -3.95
N GLU A 434 10.72 -5.24 -3.44
CA GLU A 434 11.42 -6.38 -4.04
C GLU A 434 10.82 -6.84 -5.38
N ALA A 435 9.58 -6.43 -5.70
CA ALA A 435 9.00 -6.56 -7.03
C ALA A 435 9.48 -5.49 -8.01
N ASN A 436 10.42 -4.63 -7.65
CA ASN A 436 10.90 -3.48 -8.42
C ASN A 436 9.84 -2.37 -8.62
N MET A 437 8.80 -2.33 -7.81
CA MET A 437 7.85 -1.22 -7.81
C MET A 437 8.51 0.02 -7.24
N ASN A 438 8.15 1.19 -7.78
CA ASN A 438 8.63 2.49 -7.33
C ASN A 438 7.51 3.49 -7.04
N ILE A 439 6.27 3.16 -7.35
CA ILE A 439 5.09 3.98 -7.08
C ILE A 439 3.93 3.12 -6.59
N ILE A 440 3.25 3.61 -5.56
CA ILE A 440 2.07 2.96 -4.97
C ILE A 440 1.00 4.03 -4.77
N GLY A 441 -0.25 3.68 -5.00
CA GLY A 441 -1.41 4.51 -4.70
C GLY A 441 -2.43 3.76 -3.85
N SER A 442 -3.35 4.49 -3.28
CA SER A 442 -4.57 3.91 -2.73
C SER A 442 -5.71 4.92 -2.81
N GLU A 443 -6.79 4.51 -3.41
CA GLU A 443 -8.04 5.25 -3.39
C GLU A 443 -8.89 4.92 -2.14
N ASP A 444 -8.58 3.80 -1.50
CA ASP A 444 -9.29 3.29 -0.33
C ASP A 444 -8.59 3.60 1.01
N MET A 445 -7.48 4.34 0.98
CA MET A 445 -6.69 4.65 2.17
C MET A 445 -6.25 6.12 2.20
N PRO A 446 -7.19 7.10 2.24
CA PRO A 446 -6.81 8.51 2.29
C PRO A 446 -6.05 8.89 3.57
N SER A 447 -6.26 8.14 4.65
CA SER A 447 -5.58 8.35 5.93
C SER A 447 -4.82 7.09 6.38
N PRO A 448 -3.71 6.73 5.68
CA PRO A 448 -2.88 5.59 6.07
C PRO A 448 -2.32 5.78 7.48
N SER A 449 -1.95 4.68 8.12
CA SER A 449 -1.19 4.76 9.37
C SER A 449 0.21 5.33 9.12
N ASP A 450 0.85 5.84 10.18
CA ASP A 450 2.20 6.40 10.07
C ASP A 450 3.20 5.32 9.57
N GLU A 451 2.98 4.06 9.95
CA GLU A 451 3.82 2.90 9.60
C GLU A 451 3.84 2.64 8.07
N TRP A 452 2.74 2.87 7.36
CA TRP A 452 2.70 2.77 5.89
C TRP A 452 3.66 3.76 5.24
N LEU A 453 3.55 5.04 5.57
CA LEU A 453 4.38 6.07 4.96
C LEU A 453 5.85 5.97 5.39
N GLU A 454 6.11 5.60 6.65
CA GLU A 454 7.47 5.30 7.11
C GLU A 454 8.11 4.16 6.30
N SER A 455 7.32 3.13 5.97
CA SER A 455 7.78 2.02 5.14
C SER A 455 8.08 2.46 3.71
N PHE A 456 7.20 3.26 3.12
CA PHE A 456 7.40 3.78 1.76
C PHE A 456 8.61 4.70 1.67
N ASP A 457 8.83 5.54 2.68
CA ASP A 457 10.03 6.37 2.76
C ASP A 457 11.32 5.55 2.75
N LYS A 458 11.34 4.42 3.46
CA LYS A 458 12.51 3.54 3.60
C LYS A 458 12.75 2.66 2.39
N TYR A 459 11.69 2.20 1.74
CA TYR A 459 11.80 1.34 0.56
C TYR A 459 11.85 2.12 -0.76
N GLY A 460 11.65 3.45 -0.73
CA GLY A 460 11.66 4.28 -1.95
C GLY A 460 10.39 4.10 -2.78
N LEU A 461 9.28 3.76 -2.16
CA LEU A 461 7.99 3.66 -2.83
C LEU A 461 7.33 5.03 -2.83
N MET A 462 7.25 5.65 -4.01
CA MET A 462 6.54 6.92 -4.16
C MET A 462 5.07 6.72 -3.86
N TRP A 463 4.47 7.65 -3.11
CA TRP A 463 3.06 7.58 -2.72
C TRP A 463 2.22 8.58 -3.51
N TRP A 464 1.22 8.04 -4.22
CA TRP A 464 0.20 8.78 -4.95
C TRP A 464 -0.98 9.01 -4.01
N HIS A 465 -1.03 10.19 -3.35
CA HIS A 465 -1.97 10.43 -2.26
C HIS A 465 -3.31 10.97 -2.77
N VAL A 466 -4.35 10.15 -2.71
CA VAL A 466 -5.73 10.51 -3.09
C VAL A 466 -6.51 10.91 -1.85
N PHE A 467 -7.12 12.10 -1.86
CA PHE A 467 -7.90 12.61 -0.72
C PHE A 467 -9.29 12.01 -0.63
N TYR A 468 -10.02 12.00 -1.76
CA TYR A 468 -11.39 11.56 -1.77
C TYR A 468 -11.54 10.26 -2.56
N GLN A 469 -12.23 9.32 -1.95
CA GLN A 469 -12.56 8.03 -2.55
C GLN A 469 -13.84 8.08 -3.38
N CYS A 470 -14.28 9.26 -3.74
CA CYS A 470 -15.61 9.48 -4.31
C CYS A 470 -15.69 8.90 -5.71
N PHE A 471 -16.45 7.83 -5.85
CA PHE A 471 -16.93 7.39 -7.13
C PHE A 471 -18.21 8.15 -7.48
N ARG A 472 -18.13 8.90 -8.56
CA ARG A 472 -19.27 9.64 -9.16
C ARG A 472 -19.83 10.82 -8.34
N MET A 473 -19.05 11.84 -8.17
CA MET A 473 -19.62 13.19 -8.07
C MET A 473 -20.04 13.66 -9.48
N THR A 474 -20.92 12.91 -10.15
CA THR A 474 -21.30 13.19 -11.53
C THR A 474 -22.40 14.27 -11.52
N PRO A 475 -22.20 15.43 -12.16
CA PRO A 475 -23.21 16.47 -12.24
C PRO A 475 -24.55 15.93 -12.74
N GLY A 476 -25.66 16.38 -12.13
CA GLY A 476 -27.01 15.93 -12.47
C GLY A 476 -27.41 14.55 -11.94
N THR A 477 -26.59 13.92 -11.10
CA THR A 477 -26.91 12.64 -10.44
C THR A 477 -27.12 12.82 -8.93
N GLU A 478 -27.62 11.76 -8.26
CA GLU A 478 -27.80 11.77 -6.80
C GLU A 478 -26.47 11.90 -6.02
N THR A 479 -25.33 11.70 -6.69
CA THR A 479 -23.99 11.76 -6.11
C THR A 479 -23.28 13.11 -6.35
N GLU A 480 -23.92 14.06 -7.04
CA GLU A 480 -23.33 15.34 -7.41
C GLU A 480 -22.74 16.13 -6.24
N HIS A 481 -23.30 15.96 -5.05
CA HIS A 481 -22.89 16.70 -3.86
C HIS A 481 -22.18 15.82 -2.81
N ASN A 482 -21.63 14.67 -3.20
CA ASN A 482 -20.85 13.87 -2.28
C ASN A 482 -19.38 14.40 -2.22
N PRO A 483 -18.74 14.48 -1.05
CA PRO A 483 -19.35 14.30 0.29
C PRO A 483 -20.35 15.41 0.65
N ALA A 484 -21.33 15.10 1.50
CA ALA A 484 -22.41 16.03 1.84
C ALA A 484 -21.95 17.26 2.66
N ASN A 485 -20.82 17.14 3.35
CA ASN A 485 -20.23 18.21 4.16
C ASN A 485 -18.87 18.65 3.60
N HIS A 486 -18.87 19.63 2.69
CA HIS A 486 -17.67 20.15 2.06
C HIS A 486 -16.67 20.76 3.07
N ASP A 487 -17.14 21.43 4.13
CA ASP A 487 -16.26 21.99 5.16
C ASP A 487 -15.52 20.90 5.93
N LEU A 488 -16.21 19.81 6.26
CA LEU A 488 -15.60 18.64 6.90
C LEU A 488 -14.57 17.98 5.97
N ALA A 489 -14.91 17.82 4.70
CA ALA A 489 -14.03 17.26 3.69
C ALA A 489 -12.74 18.07 3.55
N VAL A 490 -12.83 19.39 3.41
CA VAL A 490 -11.65 20.28 3.33
C VAL A 490 -10.85 20.28 4.64
N THR A 491 -11.52 20.17 5.79
CA THR A 491 -10.84 20.05 7.08
C THR A 491 -10.08 18.70 7.18
N SER A 492 -10.66 17.63 6.64
CA SER A 492 -9.99 16.31 6.56
C SER A 492 -8.74 16.38 5.68
N VAL A 493 -8.79 17.08 4.54
CA VAL A 493 -7.62 17.34 3.70
C VAL A 493 -6.53 18.11 4.48
N GLU A 494 -6.91 19.15 5.24
CA GLU A 494 -5.96 19.88 6.08
C GLU A 494 -5.26 18.95 7.10
N ASP A 495 -6.05 18.19 7.84
CA ASP A 495 -5.53 17.25 8.86
C ASP A 495 -4.57 16.20 8.23
N MET A 496 -4.95 15.62 7.08
CA MET A 496 -4.11 14.68 6.34
C MET A 496 -2.80 15.31 5.86
N MET A 497 -2.86 16.50 5.26
CA MET A 497 -1.66 17.19 4.77
C MET A 497 -0.71 17.57 5.91
N LEU A 498 -1.22 18.13 7.00
CA LEU A 498 -0.42 18.51 8.17
C LEU A 498 0.27 17.29 8.78
N ARG A 499 -0.36 16.12 8.70
CA ARG A 499 0.21 14.86 9.17
C ARG A 499 1.30 14.31 8.24
N TYR A 500 1.07 14.35 6.93
CA TYR A 500 1.85 13.54 5.99
C TYR A 500 2.90 14.33 5.18
N ARG A 501 2.82 15.64 5.08
CA ARG A 501 3.66 16.46 4.19
C ARG A 501 5.17 16.36 4.41
N ASN A 502 5.63 15.75 5.51
CA ASN A 502 7.07 15.53 5.76
C ASN A 502 7.63 14.26 5.12
N HIS A 503 6.76 13.34 4.68
CA HIS A 503 7.19 12.10 4.06
C HIS A 503 7.75 12.34 2.65
N PRO A 504 9.02 11.93 2.36
CA PRO A 504 9.60 12.10 1.03
C PRO A 504 8.94 11.22 -0.03
N SER A 505 8.30 10.12 0.35
CA SER A 505 7.56 9.24 -0.54
C SER A 505 6.39 9.94 -1.24
N ILE A 506 5.69 10.88 -0.59
CA ILE A 506 4.56 11.59 -1.21
C ILE A 506 5.07 12.48 -2.35
N ILE A 507 4.60 12.21 -3.58
CA ILE A 507 5.01 12.94 -4.78
C ILE A 507 3.93 13.87 -5.34
N ALA A 508 2.67 13.58 -5.07
CA ALA A 508 1.53 14.37 -5.54
C ALA A 508 0.40 14.34 -4.52
N TRP A 509 -0.39 15.39 -4.51
CA TRP A 509 -1.67 15.50 -3.83
C TRP A 509 -2.77 15.39 -4.87
N VAL A 510 -3.59 14.33 -4.80
CA VAL A 510 -4.63 14.02 -5.79
C VAL A 510 -5.99 14.26 -5.17
N GLY A 511 -6.84 15.01 -5.87
CA GLY A 511 -8.14 15.43 -5.36
C GLY A 511 -9.08 14.25 -5.12
N CYS A 512 -9.36 13.48 -6.16
CA CYS A 512 -10.27 12.33 -6.08
C CYS A 512 -9.90 11.24 -7.08
N ASN A 513 -10.53 10.08 -6.91
CA ASN A 513 -10.39 8.96 -7.84
C ASN A 513 -11.55 8.94 -8.84
N GLU A 514 -11.23 8.76 -10.15
CA GLU A 514 -12.14 8.52 -11.29
C GLU A 514 -13.35 9.44 -11.45
N VAL A 515 -13.38 10.59 -10.77
CA VAL A 515 -14.53 11.50 -10.80
C VAL A 515 -14.10 12.95 -10.79
N LEU A 516 -15.05 13.82 -11.07
CA LEU A 516 -14.87 15.26 -11.03
C LEU A 516 -15.56 15.81 -9.77
N MET A 517 -14.83 16.57 -8.99
CA MET A 517 -15.38 17.25 -7.82
C MET A 517 -16.36 18.34 -8.24
N ASP A 518 -17.36 18.59 -7.39
CA ASP A 518 -18.12 19.83 -7.41
C ASP A 518 -17.17 21.05 -7.40
N GLU A 519 -17.50 22.11 -8.15
CA GLU A 519 -16.63 23.29 -8.30
C GLU A 519 -16.26 23.94 -6.96
N SER A 520 -17.19 23.98 -6.01
CA SER A 520 -16.96 24.58 -4.70
C SER A 520 -15.95 23.78 -3.89
N LEU A 521 -16.10 22.45 -3.87
CA LEU A 521 -15.18 21.53 -3.19
C LEU A 521 -13.80 21.53 -3.87
N TYR A 522 -13.76 21.49 -5.19
CA TYR A 522 -12.52 21.59 -5.96
C TYR A 522 -11.73 22.84 -5.63
N ARG A 523 -12.37 24.02 -5.71
CA ARG A 523 -11.70 25.31 -5.42
C ARG A 523 -11.22 25.39 -3.98
N ALA A 524 -12.02 24.95 -3.02
CA ALA A 524 -11.65 24.94 -1.61
C ALA A 524 -10.47 23.98 -1.33
N THR A 525 -10.53 22.77 -1.88
CA THR A 525 -9.45 21.77 -1.75
C THR A 525 -8.15 22.27 -2.37
N LYS A 526 -8.18 22.76 -3.62
CA LYS A 526 -7.01 23.33 -4.30
C LYS A 526 -6.38 24.48 -3.51
N ALA A 527 -7.22 25.40 -3.00
CA ALA A 527 -6.74 26.51 -2.18
C ALA A 527 -6.08 26.02 -0.88
N LYS A 528 -6.69 25.03 -0.21
CA LYS A 528 -6.14 24.43 1.00
C LYS A 528 -4.79 23.75 0.72
N VAL A 529 -4.69 22.92 -0.31
CA VAL A 529 -3.44 22.27 -0.71
C VAL A 529 -2.34 23.29 -0.97
N LYS A 530 -2.61 24.31 -1.80
CA LYS A 530 -1.63 25.35 -2.12
C LYS A 530 -1.18 26.14 -0.89
N SER A 531 -2.04 26.30 0.11
CA SER A 531 -1.70 27.02 1.34
C SER A 531 -0.78 26.22 2.27
N LEU A 532 -0.80 24.90 2.21
CA LEU A 532 -0.08 24.01 3.12
C LEU A 532 1.18 23.41 2.53
N ASP A 533 1.21 23.19 1.21
CA ASP A 533 2.36 22.62 0.52
C ASP A 533 2.45 23.10 -0.94
N THR A 534 3.51 23.87 -1.22
CA THR A 534 3.84 24.33 -2.57
C THR A 534 4.96 23.52 -3.22
N SER A 535 5.48 22.52 -2.54
CA SER A 535 6.59 21.68 -3.02
C SER A 535 6.15 20.48 -3.86
N ARG A 536 4.85 20.22 -3.90
CA ARG A 536 4.24 19.12 -4.65
C ARG A 536 3.11 19.62 -5.52
N ILE A 537 2.88 18.88 -6.61
CA ILE A 537 1.76 19.17 -7.51
C ILE A 537 0.41 18.77 -6.87
N TYR A 538 -0.62 19.51 -7.18
CA TYR A 538 -2.02 19.13 -6.97
C TYR A 538 -2.59 18.65 -8.31
N ILE A 539 -3.12 17.43 -8.31
CA ILE A 539 -3.79 16.80 -9.45
C ILE A 539 -5.28 16.68 -9.10
N PRO A 540 -6.20 17.23 -9.88
CA PRO A 540 -7.63 17.26 -9.52
C PRO A 540 -8.27 15.89 -9.37
N THR A 541 -7.96 14.97 -10.28
CA THR A 541 -8.56 13.64 -10.34
C THR A 541 -7.59 12.62 -10.96
N THR A 542 -7.78 11.35 -10.68
CA THR A 542 -7.03 10.27 -11.32
C THR A 542 -7.56 9.94 -12.71
N SER A 543 -8.80 10.31 -13.06
CA SER A 543 -9.42 10.02 -14.36
C SER A 543 -9.67 11.24 -15.21
N TYR A 544 -9.50 11.09 -16.53
CA TYR A 544 -9.68 12.16 -17.51
C TYR A 544 -10.34 11.66 -18.80
N ASN A 545 -11.43 10.93 -18.73
CA ASN A 545 -12.08 10.41 -19.95
C ASN A 545 -13.42 11.06 -20.30
N TRP A 546 -13.77 12.12 -19.63
CA TRP A 546 -15.05 12.77 -19.86
C TRP A 546 -14.84 14.04 -20.65
N ASP A 547 -15.81 14.43 -21.44
CA ASP A 547 -15.86 15.69 -22.16
C ASP A 547 -15.82 16.87 -21.14
N VAL A 548 -14.64 17.04 -20.54
CA VAL A 548 -14.33 18.01 -19.49
C VAL A 548 -14.68 19.42 -19.93
N ASP A 549 -14.62 19.67 -21.24
CA ASP A 549 -14.93 20.95 -21.83
C ASP A 549 -16.37 21.37 -21.67
N GLU A 550 -17.32 20.43 -21.65
CA GLU A 550 -18.74 20.71 -21.48
C GLU A 550 -19.18 20.65 -20.02
N LEU A 551 -18.65 19.72 -19.24
CA LEU A 551 -19.13 19.44 -17.88
C LEU A 551 -18.40 20.24 -16.80
N THR A 552 -17.10 20.58 -16.98
CA THR A 552 -16.28 21.16 -15.91
C THR A 552 -15.26 22.19 -16.40
N PRO A 553 -15.71 23.35 -16.93
CA PRO A 553 -14.79 24.36 -17.47
C PRO A 553 -13.79 24.91 -16.44
N TYR A 554 -14.09 24.80 -15.14
CA TYR A 554 -13.21 25.24 -14.06
C TYR A 554 -11.96 24.38 -13.86
N LEU A 555 -11.94 23.16 -14.40
CA LEU A 555 -10.77 22.26 -14.37
C LEU A 555 -9.74 22.51 -15.47
N LYS A 556 -10.12 23.27 -16.53
CA LYS A 556 -9.24 23.49 -17.69
C LYS A 556 -7.85 24.04 -17.35
N GLU A 557 -7.73 24.81 -16.27
CA GLU A 557 -6.45 25.37 -15.83
C GLU A 557 -5.47 24.33 -15.28
N ASP A 558 -5.98 23.19 -14.81
CA ASP A 558 -5.19 22.16 -14.13
C ASP A 558 -5.07 20.88 -14.98
N LEU A 559 -5.77 20.85 -16.10
CA LEU A 559 -5.69 19.77 -17.07
C LEU A 559 -4.79 20.20 -18.24
N PRO A 560 -4.17 19.27 -18.90
CA PRO A 560 -4.27 17.82 -18.75
C PRO A 560 -3.48 17.32 -17.55
N THR A 561 -4.05 16.41 -16.82
CA THR A 561 -3.37 15.77 -15.66
C THR A 561 -2.42 14.67 -16.13
N GLY A 562 -2.61 14.20 -17.36
CA GLY A 562 -1.84 13.10 -17.90
C GLY A 562 -2.03 11.80 -17.15
N THR A 563 -3.22 11.61 -16.64
CA THR A 563 -3.56 10.38 -15.90
C THR A 563 -4.86 9.82 -16.39
N THR A 564 -4.84 8.58 -16.60
CA THR A 564 -5.88 7.59 -16.80
C THR A 564 -6.50 7.46 -18.13
N ASP A 565 -6.54 6.23 -18.40
CA ASP A 565 -7.49 5.63 -19.28
C ASP A 565 -8.32 4.63 -18.52
N ASP A 566 -9.61 4.82 -18.53
CA ASP A 566 -10.61 3.84 -18.20
C ASP A 566 -11.15 3.13 -19.45
N GLY A 567 -10.54 3.34 -20.62
CA GLY A 567 -11.06 2.87 -21.90
C GLY A 567 -10.57 1.53 -22.36
N ALA A 568 -9.82 0.72 -21.54
CA ALA A 568 -9.33 -0.48 -22.16
C ALA A 568 -9.22 -1.65 -21.32
N PRO A 569 -9.14 -2.80 -21.74
CA PRO A 569 -9.98 -3.97 -21.58
C PRO A 569 -10.41 -4.19 -20.17
N ASP A 570 -10.58 -3.12 -19.52
CA ASP A 570 -11.35 -2.96 -18.30
C ASP A 570 -11.28 -4.21 -17.44
N TYR A 571 -10.05 -4.56 -16.98
CA TYR A 571 -9.83 -5.68 -16.08
C TYR A 571 -10.19 -7.07 -16.63
N ASN A 572 -10.46 -7.19 -17.92
CA ASN A 572 -10.68 -8.47 -18.58
C ASN A 572 -9.36 -9.21 -18.83
N TRP A 573 -9.41 -10.54 -18.87
CA TRP A 573 -8.31 -11.27 -19.46
C TRP A 573 -8.18 -10.96 -20.95
N ALA A 574 -6.96 -10.70 -21.38
CA ALA A 574 -6.61 -10.50 -22.79
C ALA A 574 -5.26 -11.18 -23.09
N PRO A 575 -5.02 -11.63 -24.33
CA PRO A 575 -3.73 -12.16 -24.73
C PRO A 575 -2.65 -11.08 -24.68
N SER A 576 -1.39 -11.46 -24.55
CA SER A 576 -0.27 -10.55 -24.31
C SER A 576 -0.10 -9.46 -25.37
N ASP A 577 -0.31 -9.77 -26.65
CA ASP A 577 -0.23 -8.84 -27.78
C ASP A 577 -1.26 -7.70 -27.69
N TYR A 578 -2.39 -7.96 -27.06
CA TYR A 578 -3.43 -6.95 -26.82
C TYR A 578 -2.87 -5.71 -26.11
N PHE A 579 -2.08 -5.89 -25.05
CA PHE A 579 -1.54 -4.77 -24.28
C PHE A 579 -0.57 -3.92 -25.11
N PHE A 580 0.22 -4.55 -25.99
CA PHE A 580 1.13 -3.85 -26.88
C PHE A 580 0.39 -3.05 -27.96
N HIS A 581 -0.68 -3.61 -28.55
CA HIS A 581 -1.53 -2.88 -29.50
C HIS A 581 -2.27 -1.73 -28.82
N LYS A 582 -2.75 -1.95 -27.61
CA LYS A 582 -3.50 -0.92 -26.87
C LYS A 582 -2.68 0.29 -26.50
N VAL A 583 -1.41 0.13 -26.15
CA VAL A 583 -0.51 1.26 -25.92
C VAL A 583 -0.41 2.17 -27.15
N ASP A 584 -0.51 1.61 -28.37
CA ASP A 584 -0.45 2.37 -29.62
C ASP A 584 -1.81 2.93 -30.07
N GLU A 585 -2.91 2.21 -29.81
CA GLU A 585 -4.25 2.55 -30.31
C GLU A 585 -4.97 3.62 -29.51
N VAL A 586 -4.75 3.62 -28.22
CA VAL A 586 -5.41 4.59 -27.36
C VAL A 586 -4.55 5.85 -27.33
N HIS A 587 -5.16 7.01 -27.50
CA HIS A 587 -4.57 8.31 -27.21
C HIS A 587 -4.31 8.39 -25.70
N LEU A 588 -3.53 7.44 -25.23
CA LEU A 588 -3.24 7.23 -23.84
C LEU A 588 -2.33 8.33 -23.36
N GLN A 589 -2.77 8.87 -22.35
CA GLN A 589 -2.02 9.70 -21.45
C GLN A 589 -0.71 8.99 -21.10
N MET A 590 0.36 9.74 -21.09
CA MET A 590 1.71 9.21 -20.93
C MET A 590 1.86 8.37 -19.64
N PHE A 591 1.11 8.69 -18.61
CA PHE A 591 1.10 7.95 -17.34
C PHE A 591 -0.22 7.20 -17.14
N ARG A 592 -0.19 5.88 -17.28
CA ARG A 592 -1.35 5.04 -17.07
C ARG A 592 -1.42 4.59 -15.61
N ASN A 593 -2.37 5.15 -14.88
CA ASN A 593 -2.44 4.92 -13.44
C ASN A 593 -3.32 3.73 -13.03
N GLU A 594 -4.01 3.07 -13.97
CA GLU A 594 -4.86 1.94 -13.65
C GLU A 594 -5.00 0.96 -14.81
N LEU A 595 -4.76 -0.33 -14.55
CA LEU A 595 -4.80 -1.43 -15.50
C LEU A 595 -4.77 -2.74 -14.73
N GLY A 596 -5.54 -3.76 -15.11
CA GLY A 596 -5.52 -5.03 -14.40
C GLY A 596 -6.19 -6.18 -15.15
N MET A 597 -6.12 -7.35 -14.57
CA MET A 597 -6.90 -8.53 -14.96
C MET A 597 -7.00 -9.51 -13.78
N PRO A 598 -7.98 -10.45 -13.78
CA PRO A 598 -8.09 -11.42 -12.71
C PRO A 598 -6.79 -12.23 -12.52
N SER A 599 -6.50 -12.55 -11.25
CA SER A 599 -5.32 -13.32 -10.87
C SER A 599 -5.66 -14.20 -9.66
N VAL A 600 -6.06 -15.44 -9.91
CA VAL A 600 -6.40 -16.38 -8.84
C VAL A 600 -5.17 -16.71 -8.01
N PRO A 601 -5.29 -16.78 -6.66
CA PRO A 601 -4.18 -17.19 -5.79
C PRO A 601 -3.74 -18.65 -6.02
N VAL A 602 -2.60 -19.01 -5.46
CA VAL A 602 -2.18 -20.40 -5.42
C VAL A 602 -3.17 -21.27 -4.67
N TYR A 603 -3.31 -22.53 -5.07
CA TYR A 603 -4.29 -23.45 -4.47
C TYR A 603 -4.19 -23.56 -2.93
N ASN A 604 -2.95 -23.56 -2.39
CA ASN A 604 -2.73 -23.62 -0.95
C ASN A 604 -3.29 -22.41 -0.17
N SER A 605 -3.45 -21.27 -0.82
CA SER A 605 -4.16 -20.12 -0.26
C SER A 605 -5.67 -20.26 -0.44
N VAL A 606 -6.12 -20.63 -1.64
CA VAL A 606 -7.55 -20.76 -1.97
C VAL A 606 -8.28 -21.74 -1.04
N ARG A 607 -7.70 -22.90 -0.76
CA ARG A 607 -8.30 -23.90 0.14
C ARG A 607 -8.49 -23.42 1.58
N LYS A 608 -7.80 -22.34 2.01
CA LYS A 608 -7.93 -21.77 3.36
C LYS A 608 -9.23 -21.00 3.53
N PHE A 609 -9.73 -20.36 2.48
CA PHE A 609 -10.93 -19.50 2.56
C PHE A 609 -12.11 -20.01 1.71
N ILE A 610 -11.88 -20.95 0.79
CA ILE A 610 -12.90 -21.64 0.02
C ILE A 610 -12.96 -23.13 0.43
N PRO A 611 -13.77 -23.48 1.44
CA PRO A 611 -13.81 -24.87 1.96
C PRO A 611 -14.21 -25.91 0.90
N THR A 612 -14.95 -25.50 -0.13
CA THR A 612 -15.37 -26.37 -1.24
C THR A 612 -14.26 -26.65 -2.25
N ALA A 613 -13.14 -25.96 -2.21
CA ALA A 613 -12.02 -26.15 -3.14
C ALA A 613 -11.42 -27.57 -3.10
N GLU A 614 -11.55 -28.29 -2.00
CA GLU A 614 -11.08 -29.68 -1.88
C GLU A 614 -12.09 -30.70 -2.42
N SER A 615 -13.32 -30.29 -2.74
CA SER A 615 -14.40 -31.17 -3.18
C SER A 615 -14.40 -31.34 -4.71
N THR A 616 -14.54 -32.58 -5.16
CA THR A 616 -14.79 -32.94 -6.58
C THR A 616 -16.23 -33.32 -6.84
N ALA A 617 -17.15 -33.11 -5.89
CA ALA A 617 -18.54 -33.55 -6.00
C ALA A 617 -19.25 -32.97 -7.24
N ASN A 618 -18.91 -31.80 -7.68
CA ASN A 618 -19.51 -31.09 -8.82
C ASN A 618 -18.58 -31.03 -10.05
N VAL A 619 -17.63 -31.95 -10.19
CA VAL A 619 -16.61 -31.94 -11.27
C VAL A 619 -17.24 -31.95 -12.69
N ASN A 620 -18.48 -32.43 -12.84
CA ASN A 620 -19.21 -32.41 -14.11
C ASN A 620 -20.02 -31.11 -14.33
N SER A 621 -19.97 -30.16 -13.40
CA SER A 621 -20.59 -28.85 -13.62
C SER A 621 -19.77 -28.07 -14.67
N PRO A 622 -20.43 -27.35 -15.60
CA PRO A 622 -19.72 -26.57 -16.61
C PRO A 622 -18.95 -25.38 -16.02
N ILE A 623 -19.19 -25.07 -14.76
CA ILE A 623 -18.48 -23.97 -14.06
C ILE A 623 -17.54 -24.48 -12.95
N PHE A 624 -17.36 -25.81 -12.83
CA PHE A 624 -16.45 -26.37 -11.82
C PHE A 624 -15.03 -25.76 -11.99
N PRO A 625 -14.32 -25.39 -10.91
CA PRO A 625 -14.68 -25.56 -9.49
C PRO A 625 -15.52 -24.40 -8.91
N LEU A 626 -15.93 -23.43 -9.72
CA LEU A 626 -16.62 -22.24 -9.26
C LEU A 626 -17.99 -22.58 -8.65
N ASP A 627 -18.29 -21.95 -7.51
CA ASP A 627 -19.55 -22.05 -6.80
C ASP A 627 -19.91 -20.72 -6.12
N SER A 628 -20.90 -20.73 -5.22
CA SER A 628 -21.33 -19.52 -4.51
C SER A 628 -20.25 -18.93 -3.59
N ILE A 629 -19.32 -19.76 -3.07
CA ILE A 629 -18.24 -19.28 -2.21
C ILE A 629 -17.18 -18.60 -3.08
N TRP A 630 -16.82 -19.19 -4.19
CA TRP A 630 -15.96 -18.55 -5.19
C TRP A 630 -16.53 -17.22 -5.67
N ALA A 631 -17.85 -17.19 -5.90
CA ALA A 631 -18.54 -15.96 -6.32
C ALA A 631 -18.47 -14.87 -5.26
N GLU A 632 -18.67 -15.20 -3.96
CA GLU A 632 -18.52 -14.25 -2.86
C GLU A 632 -17.11 -13.70 -2.79
N HIS A 633 -16.10 -14.54 -3.05
CA HIS A 633 -14.70 -14.18 -3.03
C HIS A 633 -14.16 -13.64 -4.37
N GLY A 634 -15.00 -13.08 -5.21
CA GLY A 634 -14.61 -12.31 -6.39
C GLY A 634 -14.63 -13.02 -7.73
N ALA A 635 -14.92 -14.34 -7.78
CA ALA A 635 -14.93 -15.08 -9.03
C ALA A 635 -16.00 -14.61 -10.06
N TRP A 636 -16.96 -13.82 -9.61
CA TRP A 636 -18.01 -13.26 -10.43
C TRP A 636 -18.25 -11.79 -10.09
N ASP A 637 -17.27 -11.03 -10.36
CA ASP A 637 -17.24 -9.61 -10.03
C ASP A 637 -18.46 -8.80 -10.52
N VAL A 638 -18.60 -7.59 -9.96
CA VAL A 638 -19.64 -6.59 -10.27
C VAL A 638 -19.75 -6.36 -11.77
N SER A 639 -18.65 -6.20 -12.44
CA SER A 639 -18.59 -6.04 -13.87
C SER A 639 -18.85 -7.34 -14.63
N ASN A 640 -18.97 -8.50 -13.97
CA ASN A 640 -19.25 -9.83 -14.53
C ASN A 640 -18.37 -10.27 -15.71
N TYR A 641 -17.80 -9.31 -16.40
CA TYR A 641 -17.02 -9.51 -17.61
C TYR A 641 -15.63 -9.99 -17.26
N CYS A 642 -15.01 -9.38 -16.26
CA CYS A 642 -13.62 -9.58 -15.92
C CYS A 642 -13.32 -11.03 -15.60
N TYR A 643 -13.95 -11.56 -14.57
CA TYR A 643 -13.67 -12.93 -14.16
C TYR A 643 -14.20 -13.96 -15.16
N ARG A 644 -15.32 -13.67 -15.83
CA ARG A 644 -15.86 -14.56 -16.90
C ARG A 644 -14.89 -14.66 -18.07
N SER A 645 -14.24 -13.57 -18.49
CA SER A 645 -13.26 -13.62 -19.57
C SER A 645 -12.08 -14.51 -19.19
N TYR A 646 -11.63 -14.44 -17.93
CA TYR A 646 -10.56 -15.25 -17.38
C TYR A 646 -10.94 -16.73 -17.25
N ASP A 647 -12.12 -17.06 -16.73
CA ASP A 647 -12.65 -18.44 -16.65
C ASP A 647 -12.82 -19.04 -18.05
N ASN A 648 -13.36 -18.28 -19.00
CA ASN A 648 -13.45 -18.71 -20.39
C ASN A 648 -12.06 -18.98 -21.01
N ALA A 649 -11.08 -18.14 -20.72
CA ALA A 649 -9.72 -18.33 -21.20
C ALA A 649 -9.11 -19.61 -20.62
N ILE A 650 -9.25 -19.85 -19.31
CA ILE A 650 -8.79 -21.09 -18.66
C ILE A 650 -9.36 -22.29 -19.41
N ARG A 651 -10.70 -22.36 -19.60
CA ARG A 651 -11.36 -23.52 -20.23
C ARG A 651 -11.00 -23.67 -21.69
N THR A 652 -10.92 -22.58 -22.43
CA THR A 652 -10.60 -22.62 -23.86
C THR A 652 -9.16 -23.03 -24.10
N MET A 653 -8.24 -22.55 -23.26
CA MET A 653 -6.81 -22.75 -23.48
C MET A 653 -6.26 -24.04 -22.88
N PHE A 654 -6.80 -24.50 -21.75
CA PHE A 654 -6.30 -25.68 -21.04
C PHE A 654 -7.28 -26.84 -20.99
N GLY A 655 -8.55 -26.61 -21.37
CA GLY A 655 -9.65 -27.54 -21.15
C GLY A 655 -10.26 -27.42 -19.75
N ASP A 656 -11.31 -28.22 -19.50
CA ASP A 656 -12.00 -28.19 -18.21
C ASP A 656 -11.13 -28.72 -17.08
N PRO A 657 -10.97 -27.95 -15.98
CA PRO A 657 -10.20 -28.39 -14.82
C PRO A 657 -10.87 -29.60 -14.15
N LYS A 658 -10.07 -30.50 -13.61
CA LYS A 658 -10.57 -31.68 -12.89
C LYS A 658 -10.55 -31.49 -11.38
N THR A 659 -9.75 -30.54 -10.92
CA THR A 659 -9.65 -30.14 -9.52
C THR A 659 -9.58 -28.60 -9.43
N ALA A 660 -9.87 -28.03 -8.26
CA ALA A 660 -9.64 -26.61 -8.03
C ALA A 660 -8.15 -26.25 -8.11
N LYS A 661 -7.26 -27.24 -7.84
CA LYS A 661 -5.83 -27.08 -8.03
C LYS A 661 -5.46 -26.86 -9.50
N ASP A 662 -6.02 -27.68 -10.42
CA ASP A 662 -5.81 -27.46 -11.85
C ASP A 662 -6.26 -26.05 -12.27
N TYR A 663 -7.41 -25.61 -11.76
CA TYR A 663 -7.93 -24.28 -12.03
C TYR A 663 -6.97 -23.17 -11.59
N CYS A 664 -6.45 -23.27 -10.36
CA CYS A 664 -5.47 -22.35 -9.84
C CYS A 664 -4.17 -22.40 -10.66
N ASP A 665 -3.64 -23.56 -10.98
CA ASP A 665 -2.40 -23.71 -11.76
C ASP A 665 -2.53 -23.10 -13.16
N PHE A 666 -3.66 -23.31 -13.85
CA PHE A 666 -3.93 -22.69 -15.16
C PHE A 666 -4.05 -21.17 -15.03
N GLY A 667 -4.73 -20.71 -13.98
CA GLY A 667 -4.84 -19.30 -13.68
C GLY A 667 -3.49 -18.64 -13.39
N GLN A 668 -2.61 -19.31 -12.63
CA GLN A 668 -1.25 -18.81 -12.40
C GLN A 668 -0.47 -18.62 -13.70
N PHE A 669 -0.63 -19.54 -14.64
CA PHE A 669 0.02 -19.46 -15.95
C PHE A 669 -0.49 -18.26 -16.78
N LEU A 670 -1.81 -18.07 -16.87
CA LEU A 670 -2.42 -16.93 -17.58
C LEU A 670 -2.02 -15.59 -16.95
N SER A 671 -2.04 -15.53 -15.61
CA SER A 671 -1.72 -14.32 -14.89
C SER A 671 -0.24 -13.95 -15.04
N ALA A 672 0.67 -14.94 -15.10
CA ALA A 672 2.09 -14.70 -15.34
C ALA A 672 2.31 -13.96 -16.67
N ASP A 673 1.69 -14.45 -17.74
CA ASP A 673 1.84 -13.88 -19.08
C ASP A 673 1.20 -12.49 -19.20
N GLY A 674 -0.06 -12.35 -18.73
CA GLY A 674 -0.81 -11.10 -18.84
C GLY A 674 -0.18 -9.96 -18.03
N TYR A 675 0.14 -10.19 -16.75
CA TYR A 675 0.75 -9.15 -15.92
C TYR A 675 2.15 -8.76 -16.38
N ARG A 676 2.95 -9.70 -16.89
CA ARG A 676 4.22 -9.38 -17.57
C ARG A 676 3.99 -8.45 -18.74
N ALA A 677 3.03 -8.80 -19.60
CA ALA A 677 2.74 -8.04 -20.83
C ALA A 677 2.27 -6.60 -20.53
N MET A 678 1.53 -6.35 -19.46
CA MET A 678 1.12 -5.01 -19.05
C MET A 678 2.31 -4.09 -18.83
N PHE A 679 3.35 -4.56 -18.13
CA PHE A 679 4.55 -3.76 -17.90
C PHE A 679 5.49 -3.71 -19.10
N GLU A 680 5.62 -4.81 -19.86
CA GLU A 680 6.48 -4.85 -21.05
C GLU A 680 5.93 -3.99 -22.19
N ALA A 681 4.61 -3.90 -22.35
CA ALA A 681 3.98 -2.98 -23.31
C ALA A 681 4.29 -1.51 -22.97
N ALA A 682 4.25 -1.14 -21.68
CA ALA A 682 4.67 0.20 -21.27
C ALA A 682 6.17 0.42 -21.50
N ASN A 683 7.03 -0.55 -21.19
CA ASN A 683 8.46 -0.49 -21.50
C ASN A 683 8.75 -0.31 -22.97
N HIS A 684 7.97 -0.97 -23.86
CA HIS A 684 8.09 -0.90 -25.32
C HIS A 684 7.94 0.52 -25.88
N ARG A 685 7.19 1.38 -25.16
CA ARG A 685 6.92 2.76 -25.56
C ARG A 685 7.40 3.78 -24.53
N MET A 686 8.38 3.39 -23.71
CA MET A 686 8.95 4.25 -22.66
C MET A 686 9.39 5.61 -23.23
N TRP A 687 8.84 6.68 -22.72
CA TRP A 687 9.06 8.08 -23.09
C TRP A 687 8.50 8.53 -24.45
N ASP A 688 8.13 7.62 -25.33
CA ASP A 688 7.47 7.96 -26.60
C ASP A 688 5.98 8.21 -26.37
N ILE A 689 5.32 7.29 -25.65
CA ILE A 689 3.89 7.31 -25.36
C ILE A 689 3.65 7.15 -23.86
N THR A 690 4.50 6.42 -23.12
CA THR A 690 4.30 6.11 -21.71
C THR A 690 5.40 6.70 -20.83
N SER A 691 5.04 7.19 -19.66
CA SER A 691 5.93 7.56 -18.56
C SER A 691 5.77 6.66 -17.33
N GLY A 692 4.85 5.71 -17.39
CA GLY A 692 4.63 4.75 -16.32
C GLY A 692 3.30 4.04 -16.41
N VAL A 693 3.18 3.02 -15.56
CA VAL A 693 1.99 2.18 -15.43
C VAL A 693 1.80 1.74 -13.98
N MET A 694 0.56 1.79 -13.50
CA MET A 694 0.14 1.26 -12.21
C MET A 694 -0.96 0.23 -12.44
N ILE A 695 -0.87 -0.90 -11.76
CA ILE A 695 -1.89 -1.96 -11.86
C ILE A 695 -2.95 -1.81 -10.77
N TRP A 696 -4.18 -2.12 -11.09
CA TRP A 696 -5.25 -2.38 -10.17
C TRP A 696 -5.42 -3.90 -10.05
N LYS A 697 -4.98 -4.55 -8.99
CA LYS A 697 -4.33 -4.00 -7.82
C LYS A 697 -3.13 -4.88 -7.41
N VAL A 698 -2.35 -4.43 -6.44
CA VAL A 698 -1.16 -5.15 -5.97
C VAL A 698 -1.51 -6.20 -4.92
N ASN A 699 -2.33 -5.83 -3.91
CA ASN A 699 -2.73 -6.68 -2.80
C ASN A 699 -4.25 -6.96 -2.77
N SER A 700 -4.67 -7.79 -1.83
CA SER A 700 -6.07 -7.99 -1.50
C SER A 700 -6.41 -7.49 -0.12
N CYS A 701 -7.57 -6.82 0.00
CA CYS A 701 -8.11 -6.35 1.28
C CYS A 701 -8.71 -7.46 2.15
N TRP A 702 -8.98 -8.62 1.56
CA TRP A 702 -9.44 -9.84 2.19
C TRP A 702 -9.08 -11.02 1.28
N PRO A 703 -9.19 -12.29 1.73
CA PRO A 703 -8.96 -13.45 0.86
C PRO A 703 -9.94 -13.45 -0.31
N ASP A 704 -9.45 -13.17 -1.51
CA ASP A 704 -10.23 -13.15 -2.74
C ASP A 704 -9.48 -13.83 -3.91
N VAL A 705 -10.10 -13.90 -5.08
CA VAL A 705 -9.54 -14.55 -6.27
C VAL A 705 -9.35 -13.58 -7.43
N CYS A 706 -9.31 -12.27 -7.15
CA CYS A 706 -9.39 -11.23 -8.18
C CYS A 706 -8.30 -10.16 -8.05
N TRP A 707 -7.63 -9.83 -9.18
CA TRP A 707 -6.76 -8.66 -9.39
C TRP A 707 -5.54 -8.47 -8.48
N GLN A 708 -4.98 -9.47 -7.84
CA GLN A 708 -3.81 -9.30 -6.98
C GLN A 708 -2.56 -9.99 -7.53
N VAL A 709 -1.39 -9.45 -7.22
CA VAL A 709 -0.11 -10.11 -7.52
C VAL A 709 0.43 -10.90 -6.32
N TYR A 710 0.01 -10.57 -5.10
CA TYR A 710 0.14 -11.42 -3.92
C TYR A 710 -1.18 -11.40 -3.13
N ASP A 711 -1.52 -12.52 -2.54
CA ASP A 711 -2.80 -12.71 -1.87
C ASP A 711 -2.83 -12.15 -0.44
N TRP A 712 -4.00 -12.18 0.19
CA TRP A 712 -4.18 -11.69 1.55
C TRP A 712 -3.29 -12.39 2.59
N PHE A 713 -2.86 -13.63 2.32
CA PHE A 713 -1.91 -14.37 3.17
C PHE A 713 -0.45 -13.98 2.92
N LEU A 714 -0.20 -12.96 2.10
CA LEU A 714 1.12 -12.53 1.64
C LEU A 714 1.88 -13.59 0.85
N THR A 715 1.15 -14.42 0.11
CA THR A 715 1.72 -15.41 -0.81
C THR A 715 1.80 -14.81 -2.20
N PRO A 716 3.01 -14.60 -2.76
CA PRO A 716 3.14 -14.11 -4.12
C PRO A 716 2.63 -15.11 -5.16
N ASN A 717 1.82 -14.61 -6.10
CA ASN A 717 1.35 -15.35 -7.26
C ASN A 717 2.41 -15.38 -8.37
N ALA A 718 2.18 -16.14 -9.43
CA ALA A 718 3.04 -16.09 -10.62
C ALA A 718 3.05 -14.69 -11.24
N SER A 719 1.91 -13.99 -11.26
CA SER A 719 1.81 -12.58 -11.68
C SER A 719 2.83 -11.68 -10.98
N TYR A 720 3.10 -11.89 -9.69
CA TYR A 720 4.11 -11.14 -8.96
C TYR A 720 5.52 -11.30 -9.55
N TYR A 721 5.97 -12.54 -9.78
CA TYR A 721 7.34 -12.80 -10.25
C TYR A 721 7.55 -12.36 -11.69
N PHE A 722 6.54 -12.51 -12.54
CA PHE A 722 6.62 -12.09 -13.93
C PHE A 722 6.51 -10.57 -14.07
N SER A 723 5.70 -9.89 -13.23
CA SER A 723 5.74 -8.44 -13.10
C SER A 723 7.07 -7.94 -12.56
N LYS A 724 7.63 -8.60 -11.51
CA LYS A 724 8.94 -8.27 -10.94
C LYS A 724 10.03 -8.28 -12.03
N LYS A 725 10.00 -9.28 -12.92
CA LYS A 725 10.90 -9.33 -14.08
C LYS A 725 10.68 -8.18 -15.05
N ALA A 726 9.44 -7.95 -15.47
CA ALA A 726 9.12 -6.86 -16.40
C ALA A 726 9.44 -5.46 -15.86
N MET A 727 9.46 -5.32 -14.53
CA MET A 727 9.79 -4.07 -13.84
C MET A 727 11.28 -3.92 -13.52
N GLU A 728 12.16 -4.86 -13.89
CA GLU A 728 13.62 -4.72 -13.70
C GLU A 728 14.12 -3.38 -14.24
N PRO A 729 15.02 -2.67 -13.56
CA PRO A 729 15.61 -1.42 -14.07
C PRO A 729 16.38 -1.61 -15.38
N VAL A 730 16.98 -2.78 -15.57
CA VAL A 730 17.59 -3.23 -16.82
C VAL A 730 16.91 -4.52 -17.22
N HIS A 731 16.20 -4.52 -18.33
CA HIS A 731 15.33 -5.62 -18.72
C HIS A 731 15.53 -6.01 -20.19
N ILE A 732 15.38 -7.30 -20.50
CA ILE A 732 15.30 -7.80 -21.87
C ILE A 732 13.93 -8.41 -22.11
N GLN A 733 13.24 -7.99 -23.16
CA GLN A 733 11.90 -8.44 -23.50
C GLN A 733 11.74 -8.80 -24.97
N LEU A 734 10.72 -9.60 -25.25
CA LEU A 734 10.18 -9.83 -26.58
C LEU A 734 8.85 -9.10 -26.69
N ASN A 735 8.78 -8.11 -27.56
CA ASN A 735 7.53 -7.41 -27.82
C ASN A 735 6.53 -8.36 -28.49
N ALA A 736 5.32 -8.44 -27.97
CA ALA A 736 4.32 -9.41 -28.42
C ALA A 736 3.65 -9.01 -29.76
N ASP A 737 3.68 -7.72 -30.12
CA ASP A 737 3.10 -7.17 -31.36
C ASP A 737 4.01 -7.35 -32.58
N ASP A 738 5.32 -7.05 -32.44
CA ASP A 738 6.26 -6.98 -33.57
C ASP A 738 7.39 -8.01 -33.50
N PHE A 739 7.39 -8.86 -32.47
CA PHE A 739 8.40 -9.90 -32.19
C PHE A 739 9.84 -9.39 -32.16
N LYS A 740 10.04 -8.12 -31.83
CA LYS A 740 11.38 -7.57 -31.60
C LYS A 740 11.86 -7.87 -30.19
N VAL A 741 13.09 -8.37 -30.13
CA VAL A 741 13.85 -8.41 -28.89
C VAL A 741 14.31 -7.00 -28.56
N THR A 742 13.93 -6.50 -27.39
CA THR A 742 14.21 -5.13 -26.97
C THR A 742 14.94 -5.14 -25.62
N VAL A 743 15.99 -4.33 -25.52
CA VAL A 743 16.64 -4.05 -24.22
C VAL A 743 16.10 -2.73 -23.70
N VAL A 744 15.58 -2.77 -22.49
CA VAL A 744 15.06 -1.62 -21.74
C VAL A 744 16.05 -1.26 -20.65
N ASN A 745 16.46 -0.01 -20.62
CA ASN A 745 17.35 0.52 -19.58
C ASN A 745 16.67 1.74 -18.94
N ALA A 746 15.87 1.51 -17.91
CA ALA A 746 15.25 2.58 -17.13
C ALA A 746 16.21 3.20 -16.09
N SER A 747 17.45 2.71 -16.00
CA SER A 747 18.46 3.28 -15.11
C SER A 747 19.09 4.54 -15.71
N HIS A 748 19.67 5.38 -14.87
CA HIS A 748 20.37 6.60 -15.31
C HIS A 748 21.85 6.34 -15.69
N GLN A 749 22.21 5.10 -15.97
CA GLN A 749 23.55 4.71 -16.39
C GLN A 749 23.48 3.98 -17.75
N ALA A 750 24.33 4.36 -18.67
CA ALA A 750 24.42 3.66 -19.96
C ALA A 750 25.00 2.25 -19.78
N LEU A 751 24.54 1.32 -20.59
CA LEU A 751 25.02 -0.05 -20.66
C LEU A 751 26.00 -0.16 -21.81
N GLU A 752 27.27 -0.44 -21.53
CA GLU A 752 28.33 -0.52 -22.53
C GLU A 752 28.77 -1.96 -22.78
N GLY A 753 28.76 -2.35 -24.05
CA GLY A 753 29.29 -3.65 -24.48
C GLY A 753 28.51 -4.85 -23.95
N VAL A 754 27.18 -4.71 -23.80
CA VAL A 754 26.31 -5.79 -23.38
C VAL A 754 26.11 -6.81 -24.53
N THR A 755 25.93 -8.07 -24.16
CA THR A 755 25.65 -9.17 -25.10
C THR A 755 24.18 -9.56 -24.97
N VAL A 756 23.45 -9.54 -26.06
CA VAL A 756 22.10 -10.06 -26.21
C VAL A 756 22.16 -11.42 -26.88
N THR A 757 21.51 -12.42 -26.28
CA THR A 757 21.28 -13.74 -26.89
C THR A 757 19.78 -14.01 -26.91
N ALA A 758 19.27 -14.40 -28.09
CA ALA A 758 17.88 -14.79 -28.29
C ALA A 758 17.83 -16.15 -29.00
N LYS A 759 17.02 -17.08 -28.48
CA LYS A 759 16.85 -18.41 -29.04
C LYS A 759 15.38 -18.77 -29.17
N VAL A 760 15.01 -19.39 -30.29
CA VAL A 760 13.74 -20.10 -30.41
C VAL A 760 14.03 -21.58 -30.24
N ILE A 761 13.37 -22.18 -29.27
CA ILE A 761 13.58 -23.58 -28.88
C ILE A 761 12.25 -24.32 -29.07
N ASN A 762 12.28 -25.35 -29.89
CA ASN A 762 11.15 -26.24 -30.14
C ASN A 762 10.81 -27.11 -28.93
N ASN A 763 9.64 -27.73 -28.91
CA ASN A 763 9.19 -28.62 -27.85
C ASN A 763 10.08 -29.85 -27.68
N ASP A 764 10.75 -30.29 -28.74
CA ASP A 764 11.73 -31.37 -28.69
C ASP A 764 13.14 -30.95 -28.20
N MET A 765 13.29 -29.71 -27.75
CA MET A 765 14.51 -29.07 -27.29
C MET A 765 15.52 -28.72 -28.39
N SER A 766 15.18 -28.88 -29.66
CA SER A 766 16.01 -28.42 -30.77
C SER A 766 15.98 -26.88 -30.85
N VAL A 767 17.12 -26.26 -31.13
CA VAL A 767 17.22 -24.81 -31.37
C VAL A 767 16.85 -24.55 -32.82
N ALA A 768 15.69 -23.94 -33.05
CA ALA A 768 15.19 -23.63 -34.39
C ALA A 768 15.80 -22.33 -34.95
N TRP A 769 16.15 -21.40 -34.07
CA TRP A 769 16.78 -20.14 -34.43
C TRP A 769 17.57 -19.58 -33.23
N GLU A 770 18.67 -18.90 -33.56
CA GLU A 770 19.51 -18.26 -32.53
C GLU A 770 20.11 -16.96 -33.10
N HIS A 771 20.19 -15.95 -32.24
CA HIS A 771 20.87 -14.67 -32.55
C HIS A 771 21.71 -14.26 -31.33
N THR A 772 22.92 -13.78 -31.61
CA THR A 772 23.79 -13.17 -30.60
C THR A 772 24.41 -11.90 -31.16
N SER A 773 24.33 -10.80 -30.42
CA SER A 773 24.93 -9.53 -30.79
C SER A 773 25.46 -8.78 -29.57
N GLN A 774 26.47 -7.92 -29.83
CA GLN A 774 26.96 -6.96 -28.83
C GLN A 774 26.51 -5.56 -29.19
N LEU A 775 26.12 -4.79 -28.19
CA LEU A 775 25.65 -3.42 -28.35
C LEU A 775 25.88 -2.58 -27.09
N SER A 776 25.68 -1.27 -27.24
CA SER A 776 25.54 -0.37 -26.10
C SER A 776 24.12 0.21 -26.09
N VAL A 777 23.56 0.43 -24.90
CA VAL A 777 22.24 1.02 -24.70
C VAL A 777 22.40 2.26 -23.84
N GLY A 778 21.83 3.38 -24.29
CA GLY A 778 21.86 4.63 -23.54
C GLY A 778 21.22 4.50 -22.15
N ALA A 779 21.45 5.47 -21.30
CA ALA A 779 20.71 5.60 -20.05
C ALA A 779 19.27 6.01 -20.35
N ASP A 780 18.33 5.51 -19.55
CA ASP A 780 16.94 5.94 -19.53
C ASP A 780 16.28 5.90 -20.94
N CYS A 781 16.40 4.75 -21.60
CA CYS A 781 15.87 4.50 -22.92
C CYS A 781 15.63 3.01 -23.18
N TYR A 782 14.95 2.69 -24.27
CA TYR A 782 14.86 1.32 -24.78
C TYR A 782 15.54 1.20 -26.15
N LYS A 783 15.94 -0.01 -26.53
CA LYS A 783 16.61 -0.27 -27.80
C LYS A 783 16.19 -1.61 -28.39
N PRO A 784 15.45 -1.61 -29.52
CA PRO A 784 15.21 -2.83 -30.29
C PRO A 784 16.52 -3.39 -30.86
N VAL A 785 16.67 -4.72 -30.87
CA VAL A 785 17.90 -5.41 -31.25
C VAL A 785 17.73 -6.26 -32.50
N VAL A 786 16.77 -7.19 -32.48
CA VAL A 786 16.53 -8.14 -33.57
C VAL A 786 15.07 -8.59 -33.55
N THR A 787 14.50 -8.89 -34.71
CA THR A 787 13.18 -9.49 -34.84
C THR A 787 13.30 -11.01 -34.87
N VAL A 788 12.56 -11.70 -34.01
CA VAL A 788 12.44 -13.16 -34.05
C VAL A 788 11.60 -13.55 -35.27
N PRO A 789 12.12 -14.39 -36.19
CA PRO A 789 11.38 -14.74 -37.41
C PRO A 789 10.08 -15.47 -37.10
N GLN A 790 9.01 -15.14 -37.85
CA GLN A 790 7.70 -15.78 -37.73
C GLN A 790 7.39 -16.77 -38.85
N ASN A 791 8.40 -17.25 -39.58
CA ASN A 791 8.27 -17.97 -40.85
C ASN A 791 8.19 -19.50 -40.73
N GLY A 792 7.71 -20.01 -39.62
CA GLY A 792 6.96 -21.27 -39.63
C GLY A 792 7.71 -22.60 -39.60
N THR A 793 8.95 -22.68 -39.14
CA THR A 793 9.61 -24.00 -38.88
C THR A 793 9.57 -24.43 -37.42
N TYR A 794 8.68 -23.80 -36.66
CA TYR A 794 8.56 -24.09 -35.23
C TYR A 794 7.58 -25.24 -34.97
N THR A 795 7.79 -25.96 -33.87
CA THR A 795 6.83 -26.96 -33.40
C THR A 795 5.54 -26.28 -32.95
N TYR A 796 4.46 -27.06 -32.77
CA TYR A 796 3.16 -26.55 -32.38
C TYR A 796 3.24 -25.59 -31.17
N ASN A 797 3.96 -25.98 -30.12
CA ASN A 797 4.40 -25.09 -29.07
C ASN A 797 5.93 -24.95 -29.12
N TYR A 798 6.41 -23.75 -28.83
CA TYR A 798 7.82 -23.39 -28.80
C TYR A 798 8.11 -22.31 -27.78
N PHE A 799 9.37 -22.12 -27.47
CA PHE A 799 9.82 -21.20 -26.46
C PHE A 799 10.79 -20.16 -27.05
N VAL A 800 10.69 -18.92 -26.58
CA VAL A 800 11.69 -17.88 -26.88
C VAL A 800 12.45 -17.56 -25.62
N LYS A 801 13.73 -17.89 -25.59
CA LYS A 801 14.63 -17.64 -24.47
C LYS A 801 15.51 -16.45 -24.78
N LEU A 802 15.52 -15.46 -23.87
CA LEU A 802 16.33 -14.25 -23.96
C LEU A 802 17.32 -14.16 -22.80
N GLU A 803 18.53 -13.69 -23.10
CA GLU A 803 19.54 -13.38 -22.08
C GLU A 803 20.24 -12.06 -22.42
N LEU A 804 20.42 -11.22 -21.43
CA LEU A 804 21.22 -9.99 -21.48
C LEU A 804 22.37 -10.12 -20.49
N ARG A 805 23.61 -10.00 -20.98
CA ARG A 805 24.81 -10.11 -20.16
C ARG A 805 25.67 -8.84 -20.27
N ASP A 806 26.33 -8.49 -19.17
CA ASP A 806 27.32 -7.40 -19.20
C ASP A 806 28.60 -7.81 -19.97
N LYS A 807 29.52 -6.87 -20.15
CA LYS A 807 30.82 -7.12 -20.80
C LYS A 807 31.70 -8.15 -20.11
N SER A 808 31.41 -8.48 -18.85
CA SER A 808 32.12 -9.48 -18.05
C SER A 808 31.45 -10.86 -18.11
N GLY A 809 30.31 -10.97 -18.80
CA GLY A 809 29.53 -12.19 -18.94
C GLY A 809 28.52 -12.41 -17.80
N ASN A 810 28.38 -11.49 -16.82
CA ASN A 810 27.37 -11.61 -15.79
C ASN A 810 25.97 -11.40 -16.37
N LEU A 811 25.00 -12.21 -15.93
CA LEU A 811 23.61 -12.08 -16.32
C LEU A 811 23.01 -10.81 -15.70
N LEU A 812 22.49 -9.92 -16.54
CA LEU A 812 21.78 -8.70 -16.14
C LEU A 812 20.27 -8.93 -16.11
N SER A 813 19.74 -9.63 -17.12
CA SER A 813 18.32 -9.96 -17.25
C SER A 813 18.16 -11.20 -18.11
N ASP A 814 17.17 -12.04 -17.81
CA ASP A 814 16.75 -13.15 -18.64
C ASP A 814 15.23 -13.21 -18.74
N ASN A 815 14.71 -13.76 -19.82
CA ASN A 815 13.27 -13.94 -19.98
C ASN A 815 12.95 -15.19 -20.78
N LEU A 816 11.78 -15.77 -20.54
CA LEU A 816 11.29 -16.94 -21.25
C LEU A 816 9.84 -16.73 -21.65
N TYR A 817 9.58 -16.80 -22.95
CA TYR A 817 8.25 -16.73 -23.54
C TYR A 817 7.87 -18.08 -24.11
N TRP A 818 6.58 -18.36 -24.14
CA TRP A 818 5.99 -19.57 -24.69
C TRP A 818 4.92 -19.19 -25.69
N TYR A 819 4.94 -19.89 -26.81
CA TYR A 819 4.07 -19.60 -27.96
C TYR A 819 3.49 -20.89 -28.54
N TYR A 820 2.51 -20.70 -29.39
CA TYR A 820 1.86 -21.72 -30.22
C TYR A 820 1.95 -21.27 -31.69
N SER A 821 2.05 -22.23 -32.62
CA SER A 821 2.24 -21.92 -34.03
C SER A 821 0.94 -21.85 -34.84
N GLN A 822 -0.18 -22.39 -34.37
CA GLN A 822 -1.41 -22.50 -35.16
C GLN A 822 -2.71 -22.15 -34.44
N HIS A 823 -2.86 -22.45 -33.17
CA HIS A 823 -4.09 -22.19 -32.40
C HIS A 823 -3.72 -21.64 -31.04
N MET A 824 -4.53 -20.71 -30.53
CA MET A 824 -4.35 -20.13 -29.22
C MET A 824 -4.80 -21.16 -28.17
N ASP A 825 -3.96 -22.17 -27.89
CA ASP A 825 -4.20 -23.12 -26.81
C ASP A 825 -2.90 -23.49 -26.10
N PHE A 826 -3.05 -23.76 -24.82
CA PHE A 826 -1.99 -24.23 -23.93
C PHE A 826 -2.30 -25.63 -23.37
N PHE A 827 -3.04 -26.43 -24.12
CA PHE A 827 -3.38 -27.80 -23.76
C PHE A 827 -2.16 -28.64 -23.43
N TRP A 828 -1.03 -28.35 -24.08
CA TRP A 828 0.25 -28.98 -23.83
C TRP A 828 0.74 -28.78 -22.41
N PHE A 829 0.39 -27.64 -21.74
CA PHE A 829 0.81 -27.37 -20.37
C PHE A 829 0.22 -28.38 -19.38
N SER A 830 -1.05 -28.74 -19.53
CA SER A 830 -1.74 -29.72 -18.67
C SER A 830 -1.26 -31.15 -18.92
N THR A 831 -0.75 -31.43 -20.10
CA THR A 831 -0.32 -32.78 -20.54
C THR A 831 1.20 -32.95 -20.58
N MET A 832 1.94 -31.87 -20.37
CA MET A 832 3.39 -31.86 -20.39
C MET A 832 3.97 -32.71 -19.27
N GLU A 833 4.92 -33.59 -19.61
CA GLU A 833 5.73 -34.27 -18.61
C GLU A 833 6.57 -33.25 -17.83
N LYS A 834 6.43 -33.25 -16.51
CA LYS A 834 7.20 -32.39 -15.63
C LYS A 834 8.38 -33.18 -15.02
N PRO A 835 9.57 -33.15 -15.62
CA PRO A 835 10.71 -33.85 -15.07
C PRO A 835 11.12 -33.23 -13.73
N ALA A 836 11.39 -34.09 -12.75
CA ALA A 836 11.86 -33.65 -11.46
C ALA A 836 13.24 -32.99 -11.58
N LEU A 837 13.42 -31.85 -10.91
CA LEU A 837 14.71 -31.20 -10.77
C LEU A 837 15.52 -31.84 -9.66
N THR A 838 16.83 -31.97 -9.90
CA THR A 838 17.78 -32.26 -8.82
C THR A 838 17.94 -31.00 -7.99
N THR A 839 17.70 -31.12 -6.69
CA THR A 839 17.69 -29.94 -5.79
C THR A 839 18.62 -30.13 -4.61
N SER A 840 19.26 -29.05 -4.20
CA SER A 840 19.96 -28.95 -2.92
C SER A 840 19.75 -27.58 -2.33
N TYR A 841 19.77 -27.45 -1.01
CA TYR A 841 19.62 -26.15 -0.36
C TYR A 841 20.43 -26.07 0.94
N GLU A 842 20.78 -24.83 1.28
CA GLU A 842 21.45 -24.45 2.52
C GLU A 842 20.58 -23.43 3.25
N VAL A 843 20.55 -23.51 4.58
CA VAL A 843 19.84 -22.56 5.44
C VAL A 843 20.82 -21.90 6.37
N VAL A 844 20.90 -20.58 6.31
CA VAL A 844 21.68 -19.77 7.24
C VAL A 844 20.69 -18.96 8.08
N LYS A 845 20.91 -18.92 9.40
CA LYS A 845 20.06 -18.17 10.33
C LYS A 845 20.88 -17.03 10.94
N ASP A 846 20.31 -15.83 10.90
CA ASP A 846 20.72 -14.74 11.78
C ASP A 846 19.69 -14.51 12.91
N ASP A 847 19.79 -13.42 13.65
CA ASP A 847 18.89 -13.11 14.77
C ASP A 847 17.44 -12.81 14.31
N ARG A 848 17.22 -12.52 13.03
CA ARG A 848 15.95 -12.00 12.48
C ARG A 848 15.37 -12.89 11.39
N GLU A 849 16.21 -13.42 10.50
CA GLU A 849 15.77 -14.13 9.31
C GLU A 849 16.54 -15.45 9.10
N TYR A 850 15.89 -16.34 8.38
CA TYR A 850 16.55 -17.43 7.67
C TYR A 850 16.81 -16.97 6.23
N GLU A 851 18.05 -17.13 5.75
CA GLU A 851 18.41 -17.09 4.34
C GLU A 851 18.54 -18.51 3.84
N VAL A 852 17.77 -18.86 2.80
CA VAL A 852 17.77 -20.17 2.16
C VAL A 852 18.33 -20.02 0.76
N THR A 853 19.46 -20.66 0.46
CA THR A 853 20.02 -20.72 -0.89
C THR A 853 19.69 -22.06 -1.50
N VAL A 854 18.91 -22.04 -2.59
CA VAL A 854 18.47 -23.24 -3.30
C VAL A 854 19.20 -23.34 -4.63
N ARG A 855 19.73 -24.53 -4.93
CA ARG A 855 20.33 -24.87 -6.23
C ARG A 855 19.44 -25.89 -6.93
N LEU A 856 19.05 -25.58 -8.15
CA LEU A 856 18.19 -26.37 -9.00
C LEU A 856 18.97 -26.79 -10.24
N LYS A 857 18.82 -28.07 -10.67
CA LYS A 857 19.44 -28.60 -11.89
C LYS A 857 18.46 -29.48 -12.64
N ASN A 858 18.34 -29.26 -13.95
CA ASN A 858 17.61 -30.15 -14.82
C ASN A 858 18.54 -31.18 -15.49
N GLU A 859 18.55 -32.40 -14.98
CA GLU A 859 19.35 -33.50 -15.53
C GLU A 859 18.59 -34.32 -16.59
N SER A 860 17.33 -33.94 -16.88
CA SER A 860 16.53 -34.62 -17.88
C SER A 860 16.85 -34.17 -19.30
N LYS A 861 16.19 -34.78 -20.29
CA LYS A 861 16.28 -34.39 -21.70
C LYS A 861 15.12 -33.49 -22.13
N ARG A 862 14.26 -33.01 -21.20
CA ARG A 862 13.08 -32.21 -21.46
C ARG A 862 13.12 -30.94 -20.63
N LEU A 863 12.35 -29.96 -21.01
CA LEU A 863 12.17 -28.74 -20.23
C LEU A 863 11.44 -29.07 -18.92
N SER A 864 12.02 -28.71 -17.77
CA SER A 864 11.29 -28.62 -16.51
C SER A 864 10.70 -27.24 -16.41
N PHE A 865 9.39 -27.14 -16.56
CA PHE A 865 8.70 -25.88 -16.85
C PHE A 865 7.84 -25.42 -15.67
N PHE A 866 7.92 -24.11 -15.36
CA PHE A 866 7.02 -23.39 -14.45
C PHE A 866 7.01 -23.98 -13.02
N ASN A 867 8.18 -24.27 -12.45
CA ASN A 867 8.32 -24.87 -11.13
C ASN A 867 8.15 -23.82 -10.03
N ARG A 868 7.08 -23.93 -9.27
CA ARG A 868 6.86 -23.11 -8.07
C ARG A 868 7.66 -23.66 -6.90
N MET A 869 8.34 -22.78 -6.17
CA MET A 869 9.08 -23.09 -4.95
C MET A 869 8.35 -22.56 -3.72
N ALA A 870 8.43 -23.28 -2.62
CA ALA A 870 7.92 -22.84 -1.34
C ALA A 870 8.83 -23.24 -0.18
N LEU A 871 8.70 -22.57 0.94
CA LEU A 871 9.26 -22.98 2.22
C LEU A 871 8.11 -23.45 3.12
N THR A 872 8.33 -24.55 3.82
CA THR A 872 7.35 -25.14 4.71
C THR A 872 7.87 -25.25 6.14
N ASP A 873 6.95 -25.26 7.07
CA ASP A 873 7.19 -25.52 8.48
C ASP A 873 7.41 -27.02 8.78
N ALA A 874 7.46 -27.38 10.05
CA ALA A 874 7.62 -28.77 10.48
C ALA A 874 6.41 -29.66 10.15
N GLN A 875 5.23 -29.09 9.98
CA GLN A 875 3.97 -29.75 9.66
C GLN A 875 3.75 -29.89 8.14
N GLY A 876 4.57 -29.21 7.34
CA GLY A 876 4.47 -29.18 5.87
C GLY A 876 3.56 -28.07 5.34
N GLU A 877 3.09 -27.17 6.20
CA GLU A 877 2.34 -25.99 5.78
C GLU A 877 3.27 -24.90 5.26
N GLU A 878 2.85 -24.18 4.22
CA GLU A 878 3.64 -23.10 3.62
C GLU A 878 3.79 -21.92 4.57
N ILE A 879 5.03 -21.47 4.73
CA ILE A 879 5.37 -20.26 5.48
C ILE A 879 5.18 -19.04 4.59
N ASN A 880 4.59 -17.99 5.10
CA ASN A 880 4.41 -16.72 4.40
C ASN A 880 4.56 -15.51 5.35
N PRO A 881 5.06 -14.38 4.86
CA PRO A 881 5.68 -14.20 3.54
C PRO A 881 7.07 -14.82 3.41
N VAL A 882 7.41 -15.24 2.19
CA VAL A 882 8.77 -15.61 1.81
C VAL A 882 9.23 -14.71 0.67
N PHE A 883 10.36 -14.08 0.86
CA PHE A 883 10.95 -13.15 -0.11
C PHE A 883 11.95 -13.87 -1.02
N TRP A 884 11.43 -14.40 -2.14
CA TRP A 884 12.23 -15.09 -3.13
C TRP A 884 12.90 -14.11 -4.10
N SER A 885 14.17 -14.37 -4.45
CA SER A 885 14.85 -13.65 -5.53
C SER A 885 14.18 -13.89 -6.89
N ASP A 886 13.72 -15.13 -7.13
CA ASP A 886 12.98 -15.56 -8.31
C ASP A 886 12.12 -16.79 -7.98
N ASN A 887 11.05 -17.08 -8.76
CA ASN A 887 10.20 -18.24 -8.57
C ASN A 887 9.56 -18.67 -9.90
N TYR A 888 8.77 -19.74 -9.92
CA TYR A 888 8.18 -20.32 -11.14
C TYR A 888 9.26 -20.62 -12.20
N ILE A 889 10.33 -21.25 -11.76
CA ILE A 889 11.56 -21.47 -12.54
C ILE A 889 11.33 -22.50 -13.64
N SER A 890 11.83 -22.20 -14.84
CA SER A 890 11.89 -23.11 -15.96
C SER A 890 13.35 -23.36 -16.33
N LEU A 891 13.75 -24.65 -16.43
CA LEU A 891 15.12 -25.04 -16.76
C LEU A 891 15.15 -25.99 -17.95
N PHE A 892 15.89 -25.61 -18.98
CA PHE A 892 16.17 -26.49 -20.13
C PHE A 892 17.14 -27.61 -19.72
N PRO A 893 17.25 -28.66 -20.55
CA PRO A 893 18.18 -29.79 -20.30
C PRO A 893 19.61 -29.30 -19.99
N GLY A 894 20.16 -29.75 -18.85
CA GLY A 894 21.50 -29.41 -18.41
C GLY A 894 21.66 -28.06 -17.72
N GLU A 895 20.60 -27.23 -17.64
CA GLU A 895 20.68 -25.94 -16.96
C GLU A 895 20.65 -26.07 -15.44
N GLU A 896 21.33 -25.13 -14.79
CA GLU A 896 21.37 -24.96 -13.34
C GLU A 896 20.96 -23.52 -12.98
N LYS A 897 20.26 -23.32 -11.86
CA LYS A 897 19.93 -22.00 -11.32
C LYS A 897 20.05 -22.00 -9.80
N GLU A 898 20.64 -20.96 -9.27
CA GLU A 898 20.62 -20.65 -7.84
C GLU A 898 19.57 -19.60 -7.55
N VAL A 899 18.75 -19.82 -6.51
CA VAL A 899 17.70 -18.93 -6.06
C VAL A 899 17.83 -18.76 -4.56
N LYS A 900 17.60 -17.54 -4.09
CA LYS A 900 17.62 -17.23 -2.66
C LYS A 900 16.23 -16.89 -2.16
N ALA A 901 15.95 -17.30 -0.93
CA ALA A 901 14.76 -16.94 -0.19
C ALA A 901 15.13 -16.39 1.18
N ARG A 902 14.35 -15.44 1.67
CA ARG A 902 14.44 -14.92 3.04
C ARG A 902 13.08 -15.02 3.71
N VAL A 903 13.09 -15.41 4.97
CA VAL A 903 11.88 -15.52 5.78
C VAL A 903 12.19 -15.16 7.23
N ALA A 904 11.32 -14.39 7.87
CA ALA A 904 11.52 -14.01 9.26
C ALA A 904 11.45 -15.24 10.20
N VAL A 905 12.31 -15.26 11.22
CA VAL A 905 12.33 -16.33 12.23
C VAL A 905 10.96 -16.47 12.90
N SER A 906 10.25 -15.36 13.11
CA SER A 906 8.90 -15.35 13.68
C SER A 906 7.88 -16.07 12.79
N ASP A 907 7.96 -15.88 11.47
CA ASP A 907 7.01 -16.47 10.52
C ASP A 907 7.25 -17.98 10.33
N ALA A 908 8.50 -18.40 10.46
CA ALA A 908 8.86 -19.81 10.52
C ALA A 908 8.57 -20.47 11.90
N GLY A 909 7.93 -19.76 12.84
CA GLY A 909 7.68 -20.28 14.19
C GLY A 909 8.93 -20.65 14.96
N GLY A 910 10.09 -20.09 14.61
CA GLY A 910 11.39 -20.40 15.18
C GLY A 910 12.01 -21.73 14.71
N VAL A 911 11.35 -22.44 13.79
CA VAL A 911 11.79 -23.72 13.23
C VAL A 911 12.54 -23.49 11.93
N THR A 912 13.58 -24.27 11.66
CA THR A 912 14.30 -24.20 10.38
C THR A 912 13.37 -24.58 9.22
N PRO A 913 13.16 -23.68 8.25
CA PRO A 913 12.27 -23.94 7.12
C PRO A 913 12.81 -25.06 6.21
N LYS A 914 11.89 -25.78 5.59
CA LYS A 914 12.21 -26.81 4.59
C LYS A 914 11.84 -26.32 3.20
N PHE A 915 12.71 -26.54 2.25
CA PHE A 915 12.46 -26.26 0.85
C PHE A 915 11.64 -27.37 0.20
N VAL A 916 10.66 -26.98 -0.64
CA VAL A 916 9.89 -27.88 -1.48
C VAL A 916 9.65 -27.26 -2.86
N ILE A 917 9.53 -28.11 -3.89
CA ILE A 917 8.90 -27.70 -5.15
C ILE A 917 7.41 -28.00 -4.97
N ALA A 918 6.63 -26.94 -4.97
CA ALA A 918 5.18 -27.01 -4.76
C ALA A 918 4.50 -27.31 -6.11
N HIS A 919 4.09 -28.56 -6.31
CA HIS A 919 3.38 -29.00 -7.51
C HIS A 919 1.87 -28.84 -7.38
#